data_81162e6b80f1b6f0092162bd6723144e
#
_entry.id   81162e6b80f1b6f0092162bd6723144e
#
_cell.length_a   1.000
_cell.length_b   1.000
_cell.length_c   1.000
_cell.angle_alpha   90.00
_cell.angle_beta   90.00
_cell.angle_gamma   90.00
#
_symmetry.space_group_name_H-M   'P 1'
#
loop_
_entity.id
_entity.type
_entity.pdbx_description
1 polymer ?
#
loop_
_entity_poly.entity_id
_entity_poly.type
_entity_poly.pdbx_seq_one_letter_code
_entity_poly.pdbx_strand_id
1 'polypeptide(L)'
;MKTDANKIAEILSEPNLSNAIKAYPELIQDKYIQKKMENKFRSERREACGNKLILKDSLYAYICPDLFAFCEWLFCGIENPKGIIPREQVYCSFYNEEPYNKYEVVDCLRSPHLYMEHGIRKLVKDEVLDQCKEWFVGDDLVVSSHDLLCRILQFDVDGDHALITPNKTLIECVPTDKNILYYEGFDADKPQITKEAVYNALVASMDNSNIGDISNAMTKNYNNAQIDDTFNKVMCCYNNLTIDFPKTQQNISLGEYEDTYNELINQKPPYFFQYAKDKKRDNCKKISDSNCDRICAYVRKETANKKYKWKSNDKFNVAMLLDNRIKVDIKSEEYNDLKNLMFDLKRKEQSLTFRINNEINQLDKSDAIREKISKYDVFYDMCEKMISSIFNGNRERAATYLTEFEYLQRENCDSGKNILWNCYGAIIVKNIEHNTKNPNEVLKRRGHYESWTKEKQVAVKEVGNKVIEKLIEDKENLSTVSIYKSELEWIDNLPYRKNCSNDRELLFILMVQQKRSKSGKVWIYANKRSALTCKGIDRMIGDGVCIAKKGINRLADMKVVSVKAHGKDMELTVNIPKDDKSEFAYEIESTQRNPIISFYEHNNDRPIAKCPYCNTKFIKIGNMKICKNPTCKTQLEYDRNCLLYT
;
A
#
# COMPACT_ATOMS: atom_id res chain seq x y z
N MET A 1 -5.40 2.60 25.18
CA MET A 1 -6.13 3.72 24.58
C MET A 1 -7.51 3.21 24.21
N LYS A 2 -8.58 3.76 24.77
CA LYS A 2 -9.95 3.59 24.23
C LYS A 2 -9.92 4.27 22.87
N THR A 3 -10.11 3.52 21.80
CA THR A 3 -10.12 4.07 20.46
C THR A 3 -11.44 4.81 20.29
N ASP A 4 -11.37 6.12 20.19
CA ASP A 4 -12.51 6.99 20.01
C ASP A 4 -13.05 6.79 18.57
N ALA A 5 -14.29 6.35 18.46
CA ALA A 5 -14.93 6.09 17.18
C ALA A 5 -14.97 7.36 16.30
N ASN A 6 -15.13 8.54 16.90
CA ASN A 6 -15.12 9.80 16.18
C ASN A 6 -13.78 10.08 15.54
N LYS A 7 -12.67 9.81 16.24
CA LYS A 7 -11.31 9.96 15.65
C LYS A 7 -11.08 9.00 14.50
N ILE A 8 -11.64 7.79 14.56
CA ILE A 8 -11.57 6.84 13.46
C ILE A 8 -12.37 7.32 12.26
N ALA A 9 -13.57 7.83 12.51
CA ALA A 9 -14.42 8.39 11.47
C ALA A 9 -13.74 9.57 10.74
N GLU A 10 -12.99 10.40 11.45
CA GLU A 10 -12.21 11.51 10.88
C GLU A 10 -11.02 11.03 10.01
N ILE A 11 -10.42 9.90 10.37
CA ILE A 11 -9.28 9.35 9.62
C ILE A 11 -9.71 8.72 8.29
N LEU A 12 -10.95 8.20 8.20
CA LEU A 12 -11.48 7.62 6.97
C LEU A 12 -11.93 8.72 6.00
N SER A 13 -11.33 8.73 4.82
CA SER A 13 -11.63 9.70 3.75
C SER A 13 -12.97 9.45 3.05
N GLU A 14 -13.64 8.34 3.36
CA GLU A 14 -14.91 7.96 2.72
C GLU A 14 -16.10 8.46 3.55
N PRO A 15 -16.85 9.48 3.08
CA PRO A 15 -17.90 10.13 3.89
C PRO A 15 -18.95 9.17 4.43
N ASN A 16 -19.38 8.21 3.61
CA ASN A 16 -20.40 7.24 4.02
C ASN A 16 -19.93 6.34 5.17
N LEU A 17 -18.66 5.86 5.12
CA LEU A 17 -18.10 5.05 6.20
C LEU A 17 -17.88 5.89 7.47
N SER A 18 -17.40 7.11 7.32
CA SER A 18 -17.23 8.05 8.43
C SER A 18 -18.55 8.30 9.15
N ASN A 19 -19.61 8.63 8.40
CA ASN A 19 -20.95 8.86 8.96
C ASN A 19 -21.56 7.60 9.60
N ALA A 20 -21.37 6.44 8.96
CA ALA A 20 -21.81 5.18 9.51
C ALA A 20 -21.16 4.85 10.87
N ILE A 21 -19.85 5.09 11.00
CA ILE A 21 -19.13 4.86 12.27
C ILE A 21 -19.57 5.87 13.35
N LYS A 22 -19.82 7.12 13.00
CA LYS A 22 -20.36 8.12 13.94
C LYS A 22 -21.74 7.72 14.46
N ALA A 23 -22.61 7.21 13.57
CA ALA A 23 -23.95 6.78 13.93
C ALA A 23 -23.99 5.42 14.65
N TYR A 24 -23.06 4.51 14.34
CA TYR A 24 -22.98 3.16 14.90
C TYR A 24 -21.51 2.76 15.15
N PRO A 25 -20.93 3.11 16.32
CA PRO A 25 -19.52 2.89 16.64
C PRO A 25 -19.07 1.42 16.60
N GLU A 26 -19.98 0.46 16.86
CA GLU A 26 -19.70 -0.97 16.85
C GLU A 26 -19.32 -1.49 15.44
N LEU A 27 -19.63 -0.72 14.40
CA LEU A 27 -19.20 -0.99 13.02
C LEU A 27 -17.67 -1.12 12.87
N ILE A 28 -16.90 -0.51 13.78
CA ILE A 28 -15.43 -0.67 13.86
C ILE A 28 -15.01 -2.13 14.00
N GLN A 29 -15.87 -3.01 14.51
CA GLN A 29 -15.59 -4.44 14.63
C GLN A 29 -15.71 -5.19 13.30
N ASP A 30 -16.30 -4.60 12.25
CA ASP A 30 -16.31 -5.20 10.94
C ASP A 30 -14.88 -5.35 10.41
N LYS A 31 -14.52 -6.56 9.99
CA LYS A 31 -13.20 -6.88 9.43
C LYS A 31 -12.85 -6.04 8.20
N TYR A 32 -13.85 -5.65 7.41
CA TYR A 32 -13.65 -4.78 6.26
C TYR A 32 -13.20 -3.37 6.69
N ILE A 33 -13.86 -2.79 7.70
CA ILE A 33 -13.47 -1.50 8.27
C ILE A 33 -12.08 -1.59 8.91
N GLN A 34 -11.83 -2.64 9.69
CA GLN A 34 -10.51 -2.87 10.30
C GLN A 34 -9.40 -2.92 9.25
N LYS A 35 -9.64 -3.62 8.15
CA LYS A 35 -8.66 -3.70 7.04
C LYS A 35 -8.45 -2.35 6.35
N LYS A 36 -9.50 -1.54 6.15
CA LYS A 36 -9.36 -0.18 5.64
C LYS A 36 -8.52 0.68 6.58
N MET A 37 -8.77 0.61 7.88
CA MET A 37 -7.98 1.29 8.90
C MET A 37 -6.52 0.84 8.92
N GLU A 38 -6.26 -0.45 8.83
CA GLU A 38 -4.90 -0.99 8.74
C GLU A 38 -4.17 -0.49 7.49
N ASN A 39 -4.86 -0.44 6.35
CA ASN A 39 -4.29 0.07 5.11
C ASN A 39 -3.99 1.57 5.21
N LYS A 40 -4.91 2.36 5.77
CA LYS A 40 -4.70 3.80 6.01
C LYS A 40 -3.52 4.04 6.94
N PHE A 41 -3.47 3.33 8.08
CA PHE A 41 -2.33 3.40 9.00
C PHE A 41 -0.99 3.03 8.33
N ARG A 42 -1.01 1.99 7.49
CA ARG A 42 0.19 1.59 6.73
C ARG A 42 0.62 2.68 5.76
N SER A 43 -0.32 3.34 5.09
CA SER A 43 -0.06 4.46 4.20
C SER A 43 0.53 5.65 4.95
N GLU A 44 -0.10 6.09 6.04
CA GLU A 44 0.38 7.22 6.85
C GLU A 44 1.74 6.94 7.50
N ARG A 45 1.92 5.71 8.01
CA ARG A 45 3.23 5.28 8.50
C ARG A 45 4.29 5.37 7.42
N ARG A 46 3.97 4.96 6.20
CA ARG A 46 4.87 5.02 5.06
C ARG A 46 5.21 6.47 4.72
N GLU A 47 4.21 7.35 4.68
CA GLU A 47 4.42 8.77 4.43
C GLU A 47 5.28 9.42 5.52
N ALA A 48 5.00 9.15 6.78
CA ALA A 48 5.83 9.62 7.89
C ALA A 48 7.28 9.07 7.83
N CYS A 49 7.47 7.80 7.45
CA CYS A 49 8.80 7.25 7.19
C CYS A 49 9.51 7.93 6.00
N GLY A 50 8.73 8.46 5.06
CA GLY A 50 9.19 9.27 3.93
C GLY A 50 9.40 10.74 4.27
N ASN A 51 9.32 11.12 5.56
CA ASN A 51 9.41 12.49 6.07
C ASN A 51 8.25 13.41 5.67
N LYS A 52 7.12 12.87 5.25
CA LYS A 52 5.89 13.62 5.11
C LYS A 52 5.19 13.69 6.47
N LEU A 53 5.46 14.74 7.20
CA LEU A 53 4.91 14.96 8.54
C LEU A 53 3.69 15.87 8.46
N ILE A 54 2.61 15.48 9.13
CA ILE A 54 1.42 16.33 9.30
C ILE A 54 1.68 17.20 10.53
N LEU A 55 1.77 18.50 10.34
CA LEU A 55 1.88 19.46 11.43
C LEU A 55 0.48 19.80 11.93
N LYS A 56 0.32 19.71 13.24
CA LYS A 56 -0.95 20.00 13.89
C LYS A 56 -1.30 21.47 13.76
N ASP A 57 -2.58 21.76 13.54
CA ASP A 57 -3.15 23.10 13.46
C ASP A 57 -2.48 23.98 12.36
N SER A 58 -1.96 23.35 11.30
CA SER A 58 -1.30 24.00 10.17
C SER A 58 -2.16 23.96 8.93
N LEU A 59 -2.01 24.97 8.08
CA LEU A 59 -2.77 25.14 6.85
C LEU A 59 -1.82 25.33 5.67
N TYR A 60 -2.21 24.83 4.49
CA TYR A 60 -1.54 25.12 3.23
C TYR A 60 -2.49 25.97 2.38
N ALA A 61 -2.15 27.24 2.17
CA ALA A 61 -3.02 28.26 1.62
C ALA A 61 -2.37 29.02 0.46
N TYR A 62 -3.19 29.57 -0.41
CA TYR A 62 -2.74 30.54 -1.41
C TYR A 62 -2.22 31.81 -0.75
N ILE A 63 -1.23 32.44 -1.40
CA ILE A 63 -0.71 33.73 -0.97
C ILE A 63 -1.44 34.84 -1.73
N CYS A 64 -2.00 35.77 -0.98
CA CYS A 64 -2.73 36.91 -1.51
C CYS A 64 -2.08 38.22 -1.04
N PRO A 65 -1.93 39.24 -1.90
CA PRO A 65 -1.45 40.55 -1.45
C PRO A 65 -2.56 41.28 -0.68
N ASP A 66 -2.18 42.32 0.06
CA ASP A 66 -3.12 43.22 0.69
C ASP A 66 -3.96 43.95 -0.38
N LEU A 67 -5.20 43.50 -0.59
CA LEU A 67 -6.09 44.01 -1.58
C LEU A 67 -6.58 45.45 -1.25
N PHE A 68 -6.55 45.86 0.02
CA PHE A 68 -6.85 47.28 0.37
C PHE A 68 -5.79 48.20 -0.17
N ALA A 69 -4.52 47.85 -0.05
CA ALA A 69 -3.43 48.60 -0.66
C ALA A 69 -3.60 48.69 -2.19
N PHE A 70 -4.03 47.60 -2.82
CA PHE A 70 -4.31 47.58 -4.25
C PHE A 70 -5.51 48.51 -4.61
N CYS A 71 -6.57 48.49 -3.82
CA CYS A 71 -7.73 49.40 -4.03
C CYS A 71 -7.38 50.87 -3.80
N GLU A 72 -6.58 51.19 -2.77
CA GLU A 72 -6.06 52.52 -2.52
C GLU A 72 -5.27 53.07 -3.71
N TRP A 73 -4.41 52.25 -4.28
CA TRP A 73 -3.65 52.61 -5.47
C TRP A 73 -4.55 52.78 -6.70
N LEU A 74 -5.39 51.77 -6.98
CA LEU A 74 -6.17 51.69 -8.22
C LEU A 74 -7.34 52.73 -8.27
N PHE A 75 -8.10 52.83 -7.17
CA PHE A 75 -9.32 53.58 -7.14
C PHE A 75 -9.17 54.97 -6.48
N CYS A 76 -8.25 55.13 -5.55
CA CYS A 76 -8.01 56.34 -4.84
C CYS A 76 -6.82 57.15 -5.37
N GLY A 77 -6.03 56.59 -6.27
CA GLY A 77 -4.84 57.22 -6.84
C GLY A 77 -3.71 57.47 -5.84
N ILE A 78 -3.68 56.72 -4.76
CA ILE A 78 -2.63 56.83 -3.71
C ILE A 78 -1.34 56.17 -4.21
N GLU A 79 -0.30 56.97 -4.45
CA GLU A 79 0.99 56.43 -4.94
C GLU A 79 1.69 55.51 -3.95
N ASN A 80 1.54 55.77 -2.64
CA ASN A 80 2.08 54.96 -1.57
C ASN A 80 0.95 54.42 -0.68
N PRO A 81 0.21 53.41 -1.13
CA PRO A 81 -0.92 52.85 -0.41
C PRO A 81 -0.47 52.22 0.90
N LYS A 82 -1.26 52.40 1.96
CA LYS A 82 -0.93 51.82 3.30
C LYS A 82 -1.40 50.42 3.45
N GLY A 83 -2.54 50.09 2.85
CA GLY A 83 -3.24 48.85 3.07
C GLY A 83 -3.77 48.71 4.50
N ILE A 84 -4.24 47.54 4.81
CA ILE A 84 -4.80 47.20 6.12
C ILE A 84 -3.90 46.21 6.93
N ILE A 85 -3.01 45.52 6.25
CA ILE A 85 -2.10 44.60 6.90
C ILE A 85 -0.81 45.34 7.33
N PRO A 86 -0.51 45.44 8.63
CA PRO A 86 0.70 46.05 9.10
C PRO A 86 1.96 45.29 8.67
N ARG A 87 3.07 45.99 8.55
CA ARG A 87 4.38 45.37 8.30
C ARG A 87 4.68 44.30 9.35
N GLU A 88 5.32 43.18 8.96
CA GLU A 88 5.65 42.03 9.81
C GLU A 88 4.44 41.30 10.40
N GLN A 89 3.28 41.50 9.80
CA GLN A 89 2.06 40.78 10.15
C GLN A 89 1.41 40.19 8.90
N VAL A 90 0.61 39.15 9.13
CA VAL A 90 -0.18 38.45 8.10
C VAL A 90 -1.58 38.19 8.61
N TYR A 91 -2.52 38.07 7.70
CA TYR A 91 -3.88 37.67 8.01
C TYR A 91 -4.18 36.31 7.40
N CYS A 92 -4.90 35.47 8.15
CA CYS A 92 -5.46 34.26 7.64
C CYS A 92 -6.71 33.90 8.47
N SER A 93 -7.88 33.84 7.80
CA SER A 93 -9.19 33.64 8.43
C SER A 93 -9.25 32.37 9.28
N PHE A 94 -8.57 31.31 8.87
CA PHE A 94 -8.47 30.05 9.61
C PHE A 94 -8.04 30.26 11.09
N TYR A 95 -7.12 31.20 11.34
CA TYR A 95 -6.62 31.48 12.69
C TYR A 95 -7.47 32.48 13.48
N ASN A 96 -8.55 32.99 12.91
CA ASN A 96 -9.52 33.86 13.61
C ASN A 96 -10.70 33.04 14.14
N GLU A 97 -10.85 31.77 13.70
CA GLU A 97 -11.92 30.88 14.13
C GLU A 97 -11.49 29.98 15.31
N GLU A 98 -12.48 29.65 16.15
CA GLU A 98 -12.28 28.63 17.19
C GLU A 98 -12.05 27.23 16.54
N PRO A 99 -11.13 26.43 17.05
CA PRO A 99 -10.27 26.60 18.24
C PRO A 99 -8.88 27.19 17.93
N TYR A 100 -8.67 27.80 16.75
CA TYR A 100 -7.36 28.25 16.25
C TYR A 100 -7.04 29.70 16.60
N ASN A 101 -8.04 30.48 17.05
CA ASN A 101 -7.90 31.90 17.41
C ASN A 101 -6.97 32.20 18.60
N LYS A 102 -6.50 31.17 19.28
CA LYS A 102 -5.48 31.21 20.36
C LYS A 102 -4.06 31.48 19.86
N TYR A 103 -3.80 31.30 18.56
CA TYR A 103 -2.49 31.51 18.00
C TYR A 103 -2.28 33.00 17.65
N GLU A 104 -1.09 33.51 17.96
CA GLU A 104 -0.71 34.90 17.71
C GLU A 104 0.43 35.04 16.70
N VAL A 105 1.22 33.97 16.57
CA VAL A 105 2.42 33.93 15.72
C VAL A 105 2.41 32.66 14.89
N VAL A 106 2.75 32.79 13.63
CA VAL A 106 2.90 31.69 12.68
C VAL A 106 4.21 31.79 11.93
N ASP A 107 4.67 30.66 11.45
CA ASP A 107 5.75 30.55 10.49
C ASP A 107 5.14 30.28 9.11
N CYS A 108 5.52 31.08 8.12
CA CYS A 108 5.09 30.98 6.73
C CYS A 108 6.22 30.40 5.89
N LEU A 109 5.99 29.30 5.22
CA LEU A 109 6.97 28.56 4.44
C LEU A 109 6.43 28.35 3.01
N ARG A 110 7.09 28.92 2.03
CA ARG A 110 6.74 28.69 0.61
C ARG A 110 7.19 27.30 0.14
N SER A 111 6.51 26.74 -0.83
CA SER A 111 6.94 25.51 -1.53
C SER A 111 7.03 25.79 -3.05
N PRO A 112 8.18 25.52 -3.67
CA PRO A 112 9.41 24.96 -3.10
C PRO A 112 10.14 25.93 -2.16
N HIS A 113 10.69 25.38 -1.07
CA HIS A 113 11.52 26.15 -0.15
C HIS A 113 12.85 26.50 -0.85
N LEU A 114 13.27 27.76 -0.78
CA LEU A 114 14.50 28.17 -1.48
C LEU A 114 15.74 27.60 -0.78
N TYR A 115 15.94 27.91 0.52
CA TYR A 115 17.10 27.42 1.27
C TYR A 115 16.71 27.11 2.74
N MET A 116 16.98 28.01 3.67
CA MET A 116 16.64 27.86 5.11
C MET A 116 15.85 29.05 5.65
N GLU A 117 15.21 29.80 4.77
CA GLU A 117 14.41 30.95 5.13
C GLU A 117 13.09 30.53 5.78
N HIS A 118 12.66 31.34 6.75
CA HIS A 118 11.39 31.23 7.44
C HIS A 118 10.73 32.58 7.55
N GLY A 119 9.41 32.61 7.44
CA GLY A 119 8.61 33.81 7.50
C GLY A 119 7.81 33.92 8.78
N ILE A 120 8.48 34.12 9.94
CA ILE A 120 7.77 34.28 11.21
C ILE A 120 7.04 35.60 11.23
N ARG A 121 5.71 35.56 11.37
CA ARG A 121 4.83 36.73 11.35
C ARG A 121 3.78 36.66 12.46
N LYS A 122 3.38 37.84 12.95
CA LYS A 122 2.21 37.96 13.84
C LYS A 122 0.93 37.89 13.05
N LEU A 123 -0.09 37.28 13.62
CA LEU A 123 -1.42 37.21 13.03
C LEU A 123 -2.19 38.48 13.34
N VAL A 124 -2.74 39.12 12.30
CA VAL A 124 -3.69 40.19 12.45
C VAL A 124 -5.06 39.63 12.79
N LYS A 125 -5.72 40.25 13.77
CA LYS A 125 -7.13 40.00 14.12
C LYS A 125 -7.88 41.31 13.93
N ASP A 126 -8.63 41.40 12.86
CA ASP A 126 -9.30 42.62 12.46
C ASP A 126 -10.70 42.29 11.91
N GLU A 127 -11.72 42.95 12.45
CA GLU A 127 -13.13 42.70 12.10
C GLU A 127 -13.44 43.06 10.63
N VAL A 128 -12.74 44.05 10.05
CA VAL A 128 -12.95 44.43 8.63
C VAL A 128 -12.42 43.33 7.71
N LEU A 129 -11.25 42.76 8.04
CA LEU A 129 -10.69 41.63 7.30
C LEU A 129 -11.56 40.39 7.43
N ASP A 130 -12.16 40.15 8.60
CA ASP A 130 -13.07 39.03 8.81
C ASP A 130 -14.36 39.19 7.96
N GLN A 131 -14.86 40.42 7.75
CA GLN A 131 -15.96 40.66 6.83
C GLN A 131 -15.55 40.40 5.36
N CYS A 132 -14.31 40.70 4.99
CA CYS A 132 -13.80 40.45 3.66
C CYS A 132 -13.62 38.93 3.35
N LYS A 133 -13.66 38.08 4.36
CA LYS A 133 -13.61 36.59 4.18
C LYS A 133 -14.69 36.10 3.21
N GLU A 134 -15.85 36.71 3.19
CA GLU A 134 -16.94 36.33 2.28
C GLU A 134 -16.58 36.47 0.80
N TRP A 135 -15.53 37.22 0.47
CA TRP A 135 -15.05 37.43 -0.90
C TRP A 135 -14.07 36.32 -1.36
N PHE A 136 -13.56 35.51 -0.44
CA PHE A 136 -12.61 34.45 -0.72
C PHE A 136 -13.29 33.08 -0.60
N VAL A 137 -12.91 32.16 -1.49
CA VAL A 137 -13.44 30.79 -1.48
C VAL A 137 -12.77 29.93 -0.40
N GLY A 138 -11.57 30.33 0.02
CA GLY A 138 -10.76 29.57 0.99
C GLY A 138 -10.13 30.48 2.05
N ASP A 139 -9.34 29.86 2.93
CA ASP A 139 -8.55 30.53 3.94
C ASP A 139 -7.18 30.92 3.35
N ASP A 140 -7.07 32.11 2.77
CA ASP A 140 -5.85 32.57 2.11
C ASP A 140 -4.89 33.24 3.12
N LEU A 141 -3.59 33.22 2.80
CA LEU A 141 -2.56 33.97 3.50
C LEU A 141 -2.46 35.36 2.91
N VAL A 142 -3.03 36.37 3.56
CA VAL A 142 -2.92 37.77 3.12
C VAL A 142 -1.67 38.41 3.72
N VAL A 143 -0.82 38.95 2.85
CA VAL A 143 0.48 39.51 3.22
C VAL A 143 0.51 41.04 2.98
N SER A 144 1.19 41.77 3.86
CA SER A 144 1.36 43.23 3.71
C SER A 144 2.20 43.58 2.49
N SER A 145 1.76 44.56 1.74
CA SER A 145 2.52 45.13 0.61
C SER A 145 3.83 45.81 1.04
N HIS A 146 4.00 46.10 2.32
CA HIS A 146 5.22 46.70 2.90
C HIS A 146 6.15 45.72 3.58
N ASP A 147 5.79 44.45 3.59
CA ASP A 147 6.62 43.39 4.21
C ASP A 147 7.67 42.88 3.22
N LEU A 148 8.83 42.54 3.77
CA LEU A 148 9.89 41.86 3.02
C LEU A 148 9.62 40.36 2.80
N LEU A 149 8.49 39.83 3.30
CA LEU A 149 8.19 38.41 3.26
C LEU A 149 8.25 37.85 1.84
N CYS A 150 7.74 38.57 0.84
CA CYS A 150 7.80 38.12 -0.54
C CYS A 150 9.25 37.97 -1.06
N ARG A 151 10.15 38.84 -0.61
CA ARG A 151 11.59 38.76 -0.96
C ARG A 151 12.32 37.69 -0.18
N ILE A 152 11.93 37.47 1.08
CA ILE A 152 12.52 36.44 1.94
C ILE A 152 12.17 35.05 1.41
N LEU A 153 10.89 34.80 1.13
CA LEU A 153 10.38 33.51 0.67
C LEU A 153 10.39 33.37 -0.86
N GLN A 154 10.66 34.48 -1.59
CA GLN A 154 10.69 34.55 -3.04
C GLN A 154 9.41 33.98 -3.70
N PHE A 155 8.26 34.38 -3.19
CA PHE A 155 6.98 34.06 -3.81
C PHE A 155 6.48 35.23 -4.67
N ASP A 156 5.64 34.91 -5.62
CA ASP A 156 4.73 35.87 -6.26
C ASP A 156 3.25 35.54 -5.92
N VAL A 157 2.33 36.30 -6.47
CA VAL A 157 0.91 36.14 -6.14
C VAL A 157 0.09 35.59 -7.32
N ASP A 158 0.74 34.85 -8.18
CA ASP A 158 0.14 34.24 -9.38
C ASP A 158 -0.45 32.85 -9.14
N GLY A 159 -0.43 32.37 -7.89
CA GLY A 159 -0.93 31.07 -7.49
C GLY A 159 -0.01 30.34 -6.52
N ASP A 160 1.02 31.02 -6.02
CA ASP A 160 1.92 30.44 -5.02
C ASP A 160 1.19 30.12 -3.71
N HIS A 161 1.65 29.07 -3.05
CA HIS A 161 1.13 28.60 -1.78
C HIS A 161 2.16 28.67 -0.68
N ALA A 162 1.70 28.87 0.54
CA ALA A 162 2.51 28.76 1.73
C ALA A 162 1.93 27.75 2.73
N LEU A 163 2.80 27.02 3.39
CA LEU A 163 2.47 26.33 4.63
C LEU A 163 2.50 27.34 5.76
N ILE A 164 1.40 27.49 6.46
CA ILE A 164 1.24 28.36 7.62
C ILE A 164 1.18 27.45 8.84
N THR A 165 2.08 27.63 9.80
CA THR A 165 2.16 26.74 10.97
C THR A 165 2.40 27.51 12.27
N PRO A 166 1.60 27.25 13.33
CA PRO A 166 1.85 27.79 14.67
C PRO A 166 2.74 26.86 15.51
N ASN A 167 3.48 25.94 14.88
CA ASN A 167 4.30 24.96 15.58
C ASN A 167 5.46 25.64 16.30
N LYS A 168 5.41 25.65 17.64
CA LYS A 168 6.42 26.31 18.47
C LYS A 168 7.83 25.82 18.23
N THR A 169 8.01 24.51 18.02
CA THR A 169 9.34 23.93 17.77
C THR A 169 9.96 24.50 16.49
N LEU A 170 9.16 24.64 15.42
CA LEU A 170 9.64 25.23 14.18
C LEU A 170 9.99 26.71 14.40
N ILE A 171 9.09 27.48 15.01
CA ILE A 171 9.27 28.91 15.28
C ILE A 171 10.52 29.17 16.15
N GLU A 172 10.73 28.36 17.19
CA GLU A 172 11.87 28.48 18.12
C GLU A 172 13.22 28.01 17.53
N CYS A 173 13.19 27.12 16.55
CA CYS A 173 14.39 26.59 15.90
C CYS A 173 14.92 27.48 14.77
N VAL A 174 14.21 28.55 14.41
CA VAL A 174 14.61 29.45 13.31
C VAL A 174 15.82 30.28 13.75
N PRO A 175 16.95 30.21 13.04
CA PRO A 175 18.07 31.11 13.28
C PRO A 175 17.67 32.52 12.83
N THR A 176 17.69 33.45 13.74
CA THR A 176 17.08 34.78 13.60
C THR A 176 17.71 35.69 12.54
N ASP A 177 18.92 35.38 11.99
CA ASP A 177 19.65 36.43 11.29
C ASP A 177 20.38 36.07 9.98
N LYS A 178 20.43 34.82 9.51
CA LYS A 178 21.51 34.49 8.53
C LYS A 178 21.21 33.53 7.41
N ASN A 179 19.96 33.09 7.23
CA ASN A 179 19.70 32.01 6.28
C ASN A 179 18.90 32.47 5.04
N ILE A 180 18.91 33.76 4.74
CA ILE A 180 18.31 34.27 3.51
C ILE A 180 19.33 34.09 2.39
N LEU A 181 18.96 33.31 1.38
CA LEU A 181 19.73 33.18 0.17
C LEU A 181 19.22 34.20 -0.84
N TYR A 182 20.11 35.06 -1.29
CA TYR A 182 19.84 36.02 -2.37
C TYR A 182 20.69 35.63 -3.59
N TYR A 183 20.06 35.62 -4.74
CA TYR A 183 20.71 35.49 -6.03
C TYR A 183 20.05 36.43 -7.04
N GLU A 184 20.81 36.85 -8.02
CA GLU A 184 20.34 37.71 -9.07
C GLU A 184 19.63 36.88 -10.15
N GLY A 185 18.37 37.20 -10.44
CA GLY A 185 17.61 36.56 -11.50
C GLY A 185 18.02 37.08 -12.87
N PHE A 186 17.72 36.34 -13.91
CA PHE A 186 17.91 36.81 -15.28
C PHE A 186 16.73 37.66 -15.73
N ASP A 187 17.03 38.77 -16.41
CA ASP A 187 16.00 39.53 -17.10
C ASP A 187 15.48 38.71 -18.28
N ALA A 188 14.19 38.59 -18.39
CA ALA A 188 13.53 37.96 -19.52
C ALA A 188 13.32 38.99 -20.64
N ASP A 189 13.64 38.65 -21.86
CA ASP A 189 13.19 39.37 -23.03
C ASP A 189 11.65 39.37 -23.04
N LYS A 190 11.03 40.49 -23.44
CA LYS A 190 9.57 40.57 -23.56
C LYS A 190 9.12 40.07 -24.94
N PRO A 191 8.94 38.73 -25.12
CA PRO A 191 8.51 38.20 -26.41
C PRO A 191 7.07 38.61 -26.69
N GLN A 192 6.70 38.75 -27.97
CA GLN A 192 5.29 38.81 -28.32
C GLN A 192 4.60 37.50 -27.97
N ILE A 193 3.47 37.60 -27.28
CA ILE A 193 2.66 36.44 -26.89
C ILE A 193 1.97 35.90 -28.16
N THR A 194 2.60 34.90 -28.78
CA THR A 194 2.05 34.16 -29.92
C THR A 194 1.77 32.70 -29.47
N LYS A 195 0.89 32.01 -30.20
CA LYS A 195 0.61 30.60 -29.95
C LYS A 195 1.89 29.73 -30.04
N GLU A 196 2.78 30.12 -30.94
CA GLU A 196 4.07 29.44 -31.17
C GLU A 196 5.05 29.68 -30.01
N ALA A 197 5.12 30.91 -29.48
CA ALA A 197 5.93 31.25 -28.32
C ALA A 197 5.46 30.48 -27.07
N VAL A 198 4.14 30.41 -26.84
CA VAL A 198 3.54 29.62 -25.73
C VAL A 198 3.84 28.14 -25.88
N TYR A 199 3.68 27.58 -27.11
CA TYR A 199 3.99 26.19 -27.37
C TYR A 199 5.48 25.86 -27.12
N ASN A 200 6.38 26.72 -27.63
CA ASN A 200 7.82 26.54 -27.44
C ASN A 200 8.22 26.64 -25.96
N ALA A 201 7.64 27.55 -25.20
CA ALA A 201 7.87 27.65 -23.75
C ALA A 201 7.40 26.40 -23.00
N LEU A 202 6.23 25.84 -23.37
CA LEU A 202 5.74 24.59 -22.80
C LEU A 202 6.64 23.39 -23.12
N VAL A 203 7.09 23.28 -24.37
CA VAL A 203 8.04 22.23 -24.78
C VAL A 203 9.36 22.38 -24.03
N ALA A 204 9.90 23.60 -23.96
CA ALA A 204 11.14 23.88 -23.23
C ALA A 204 11.04 23.53 -21.74
N SER A 205 9.88 23.77 -21.10
CA SER A 205 9.66 23.40 -19.70
C SER A 205 9.60 21.88 -19.49
N MET A 206 9.14 21.13 -20.50
CA MET A 206 9.13 19.65 -20.44
C MET A 206 10.53 19.04 -20.66
N ASP A 207 11.30 19.60 -21.60
CA ASP A 207 12.62 19.08 -21.96
C ASP A 207 13.68 19.37 -20.88
N ASN A 208 13.55 20.47 -20.13
CA ASN A 208 14.50 20.89 -19.09
C ASN A 208 14.05 20.55 -17.66
N SER A 209 13.16 19.57 -17.46
CA SER A 209 12.60 19.21 -16.16
C SER A 209 13.58 18.49 -15.20
N ASN A 210 14.82 18.97 -15.10
CA ASN A 210 15.83 18.43 -14.16
C ASN A 210 15.62 18.83 -12.69
N ILE A 211 14.54 19.56 -12.37
CA ILE A 211 14.20 20.02 -11.02
C ILE A 211 14.21 18.86 -10.02
N GLY A 212 13.69 17.70 -10.42
CA GLY A 212 13.67 16.50 -9.59
C GLY A 212 15.07 15.96 -9.28
N ASP A 213 15.98 16.02 -10.24
CA ASP A 213 17.36 15.55 -10.06
C ASP A 213 18.19 16.53 -9.24
N ILE A 214 17.99 17.84 -9.42
CA ILE A 214 18.59 18.89 -8.60
C ILE A 214 18.19 18.69 -7.13
N SER A 215 16.91 18.57 -6.86
CA SER A 215 16.37 18.30 -5.52
C SER A 215 16.89 16.98 -4.90
N ASN A 216 17.04 15.94 -5.74
CA ASN A 216 17.62 14.66 -5.30
C ASN A 216 19.11 14.78 -5.00
N ALA A 217 19.88 15.56 -5.76
CA ALA A 217 21.30 15.81 -5.51
C ALA A 217 21.50 16.54 -4.17
N MET A 218 20.74 17.61 -3.91
CA MET A 218 20.76 18.30 -2.62
C MET A 218 20.41 17.35 -1.48
N THR A 219 19.38 16.54 -1.61
CA THR A 219 18.97 15.57 -0.58
C THR A 219 20.06 14.53 -0.32
N LYS A 220 20.79 14.09 -1.36
CA LYS A 220 21.91 13.16 -1.21
C LYS A 220 23.10 13.82 -0.52
N ASN A 221 23.37 15.10 -0.79
CA ASN A 221 24.40 15.86 -0.09
C ASN A 221 24.06 16.03 1.39
N TYR A 222 22.82 16.41 1.74
CA TYR A 222 22.37 16.48 3.14
C TYR A 222 22.36 15.11 3.86
N ASN A 223 22.39 14.01 3.11
CA ASN A 223 22.48 12.66 3.69
C ASN A 223 23.92 12.15 3.83
N ASN A 224 24.91 12.87 3.36
CA ASN A 224 26.31 12.53 3.50
C ASN A 224 26.84 12.90 4.90
N ALA A 225 27.92 12.23 5.34
CA ALA A 225 28.57 12.51 6.62
C ALA A 225 29.18 13.93 6.70
N GLN A 226 29.64 14.43 5.57
CA GLN A 226 30.11 15.81 5.41
C GLN A 226 29.17 16.49 4.41
N ILE A 227 28.54 17.56 4.84
CA ILE A 227 27.59 18.35 4.04
C ILE A 227 28.35 19.53 3.43
N ASP A 228 28.32 19.62 2.13
CA ASP A 228 28.77 20.82 1.42
C ASP A 228 27.59 21.81 1.34
N ASP A 229 27.61 22.79 2.26
CA ASP A 229 26.56 23.80 2.33
C ASP A 229 26.62 24.78 1.14
N THR A 230 27.81 25.09 0.66
CA THR A 230 27.96 25.97 -0.52
C THR A 230 27.38 25.32 -1.77
N PHE A 231 27.63 24.02 -1.98
CA PHE A 231 26.98 23.26 -3.03
C PHE A 231 25.46 23.34 -2.94
N ASN A 232 24.88 23.16 -1.74
CA ASN A 232 23.43 23.25 -1.58
C ASN A 232 22.87 24.64 -1.89
N LYS A 233 23.55 25.71 -1.53
CA LYS A 233 23.17 27.11 -1.90
C LYS A 233 23.17 27.30 -3.42
N VAL A 234 24.22 26.84 -4.08
CA VAL A 234 24.33 26.89 -5.55
C VAL A 234 23.21 26.09 -6.20
N MET A 235 22.92 24.87 -5.69
CA MET A 235 21.84 24.05 -6.21
C MET A 235 20.46 24.66 -5.97
N CYS A 236 20.23 25.38 -4.88
CA CYS A 236 19.00 26.13 -4.66
C CYS A 236 18.81 27.21 -5.71
N CYS A 237 19.84 28.01 -5.98
CA CYS A 237 19.81 29.00 -7.04
C CYS A 237 19.58 28.36 -8.41
N TYR A 238 20.33 27.32 -8.73
CA TYR A 238 20.21 26.58 -9.98
C TYR A 238 18.81 25.99 -10.18
N ASN A 239 18.20 25.47 -9.12
CA ASN A 239 16.84 24.94 -9.16
C ASN A 239 15.82 26.03 -9.53
N ASN A 240 15.90 27.22 -8.90
CA ASN A 240 14.98 28.31 -9.19
C ASN A 240 15.19 28.89 -10.60
N LEU A 241 16.42 29.07 -11.00
CA LEU A 241 16.74 29.51 -12.38
C LEU A 241 16.30 28.48 -13.44
N THR A 242 16.32 27.19 -13.09
CA THR A 242 15.78 26.12 -13.96
C THR A 242 14.26 26.17 -14.02
N ILE A 243 13.56 26.49 -12.91
CA ILE A 243 12.12 26.71 -12.90
C ILE A 243 11.73 27.89 -13.79
N ASP A 244 12.54 28.96 -13.79
CA ASP A 244 12.31 30.15 -14.61
C ASP A 244 12.79 30.03 -16.07
N PHE A 245 13.46 28.93 -16.44
CA PHE A 245 13.96 28.70 -17.79
C PHE A 245 12.90 28.90 -18.88
N PRO A 246 11.63 28.46 -18.76
CA PRO A 246 10.61 28.71 -19.76
C PRO A 246 10.34 30.21 -20.00
N LYS A 247 10.56 31.05 -19.00
CA LYS A 247 10.40 32.52 -19.09
C LYS A 247 11.63 33.18 -19.65
N THR A 248 12.82 32.72 -19.25
CA THR A 248 14.11 33.37 -19.54
C THR A 248 14.82 32.81 -20.77
N GLN A 249 14.61 31.53 -21.10
CA GLN A 249 15.31 30.79 -22.15
C GLN A 249 16.84 30.77 -21.98
N GLN A 250 17.35 31.00 -20.77
CA GLN A 250 18.79 31.06 -20.49
C GLN A 250 19.26 29.78 -19.82
N ASN A 251 20.21 29.10 -20.47
CA ASN A 251 20.89 27.93 -19.91
C ASN A 251 21.98 28.36 -18.95
N ILE A 252 22.01 27.71 -17.80
CA ILE A 252 22.97 27.97 -16.73
C ILE A 252 23.95 26.82 -16.65
N SER A 253 25.23 27.15 -16.58
CA SER A 253 26.31 26.19 -16.31
C SER A 253 26.55 26.12 -14.80
N LEU A 254 26.74 24.92 -14.28
CA LEU A 254 27.12 24.70 -12.87
C LEU A 254 28.62 24.98 -12.64
N GLY A 255 29.42 25.20 -13.69
CA GLY A 255 30.85 25.50 -13.58
C GLY A 255 31.61 24.45 -12.77
N GLU A 256 32.28 24.87 -11.70
CA GLU A 256 33.08 23.99 -10.82
C GLU A 256 32.25 22.95 -10.06
N TYR A 257 30.92 23.12 -9.95
CA TYR A 257 30.03 22.19 -9.27
C TYR A 257 29.48 21.07 -10.17
N GLU A 258 29.75 21.06 -11.45
CA GLU A 258 29.26 20.08 -12.42
C GLU A 258 29.66 18.65 -12.05
N ASP A 259 30.93 18.44 -11.72
CA ASP A 259 31.45 17.12 -11.36
C ASP A 259 30.80 16.60 -10.06
N THR A 260 30.67 17.46 -9.04
CA THR A 260 30.02 17.12 -7.77
C THR A 260 28.54 16.79 -7.98
N TYR A 261 27.84 17.55 -8.83
CA TYR A 261 26.46 17.30 -9.18
C TYR A 261 26.28 15.93 -9.86
N ASN A 262 27.12 15.63 -10.86
CA ASN A 262 27.09 14.37 -11.59
C ASN A 262 27.42 13.17 -10.66
N GLU A 263 28.38 13.33 -9.75
CA GLU A 263 28.68 12.31 -8.75
C GLU A 263 27.47 12.05 -7.85
N LEU A 264 26.82 13.08 -7.34
CA LEU A 264 25.64 12.96 -6.48
C LEU A 264 24.45 12.34 -7.22
N ILE A 265 24.20 12.70 -8.49
CA ILE A 265 23.14 12.06 -9.28
C ILE A 265 23.36 10.55 -9.35
N ASN A 266 24.57 10.10 -9.59
CA ASN A 266 24.91 8.69 -9.75
C ASN A 266 24.97 7.91 -8.41
N GLN A 267 25.03 8.59 -7.27
CA GLN A 267 25.01 7.92 -5.95
C GLN A 267 23.67 7.24 -5.69
N LYS A 268 23.70 6.14 -4.93
CA LYS A 268 22.48 5.53 -4.41
C LYS A 268 21.70 6.55 -3.57
N PRO A 269 20.36 6.59 -3.71
CA PRO A 269 19.53 7.50 -2.92
C PRO A 269 19.57 7.16 -1.42
N PRO A 270 19.23 8.12 -0.54
CA PRO A 270 19.12 7.93 0.90
C PRO A 270 18.17 6.80 1.29
N TYR A 271 18.33 6.26 2.50
CA TYR A 271 17.52 5.17 3.01
C TYR A 271 16.02 5.48 3.02
N PHE A 272 15.62 6.67 3.46
CA PHE A 272 14.19 7.05 3.56
C PHE A 272 13.48 7.15 2.19
N PHE A 273 14.21 7.20 1.07
CA PHE A 273 13.62 7.18 -0.29
C PHE A 273 12.85 5.90 -0.61
N GLN A 274 13.06 4.81 0.13
CA GLN A 274 12.21 3.62 0.06
C GLN A 274 10.73 3.96 0.34
N TYR A 275 10.50 4.97 1.16
CA TYR A 275 9.18 5.42 1.58
C TYR A 275 8.74 6.70 0.85
N ALA A 276 9.64 7.66 0.67
CA ALA A 276 9.34 8.93 0.03
C ALA A 276 9.15 8.81 -1.49
N LYS A 277 9.92 7.94 -2.16
CA LYS A 277 9.96 7.81 -3.63
C LYS A 277 9.87 6.37 -4.14
N ASP A 278 9.35 5.45 -3.36
CA ASP A 278 9.12 4.04 -3.73
C ASP A 278 10.34 3.28 -4.28
N LYS A 279 11.54 3.69 -3.88
CA LYS A 279 12.76 3.01 -4.33
C LYS A 279 12.90 1.65 -3.65
N LYS A 280 13.39 0.65 -4.39
CA LYS A 280 13.70 -0.67 -3.82
C LYS A 280 14.81 -0.54 -2.78
N ARG A 281 14.71 -1.29 -1.67
CA ARG A 281 15.67 -1.25 -0.55
C ARG A 281 17.12 -1.45 -1.00
N ASP A 282 17.36 -2.37 -1.91
CA ASP A 282 18.71 -2.71 -2.39
C ASP A 282 19.33 -1.60 -3.24
N ASN A 283 18.49 -0.70 -3.76
CA ASN A 283 18.91 0.46 -4.54
C ASN A 283 19.16 1.70 -3.67
N CYS A 284 18.91 1.65 -2.35
CA CYS A 284 19.15 2.76 -1.42
C CYS A 284 20.43 2.54 -0.60
N LYS A 285 21.01 3.65 -0.09
CA LYS A 285 22.07 3.60 0.90
C LYS A 285 21.60 2.88 2.18
N LYS A 286 22.53 2.44 3.02
CA LYS A 286 22.22 2.04 4.40
C LYS A 286 21.73 3.27 5.17
N ILE A 287 20.97 3.03 6.24
CA ILE A 287 20.50 4.11 7.12
C ILE A 287 21.70 4.93 7.62
N SER A 288 21.58 6.23 7.50
CA SER A 288 22.60 7.20 7.94
C SER A 288 22.14 7.91 9.23
N ASP A 289 22.97 8.79 9.76
CA ASP A 289 22.63 9.65 10.90
C ASP A 289 22.02 11.00 10.49
N SER A 290 21.63 11.13 9.21
CA SER A 290 20.90 12.31 8.74
C SER A 290 19.54 12.46 9.43
N ASN A 291 19.06 13.70 9.60
CA ASN A 291 17.77 13.95 10.25
C ASN A 291 16.62 13.17 9.60
N CYS A 292 16.59 13.08 8.27
CA CYS A 292 15.57 12.34 7.55
C CYS A 292 15.61 10.83 7.83
N ASP A 293 16.79 10.23 7.86
CA ASP A 293 16.93 8.81 8.18
C ASP A 293 16.64 8.54 9.67
N ARG A 294 17.01 9.45 10.57
CA ARG A 294 16.68 9.38 12.02
C ARG A 294 15.18 9.44 12.25
N ILE A 295 14.45 10.35 11.57
CA ILE A 295 12.97 10.42 11.61
C ILE A 295 12.39 9.11 11.10
N CYS A 296 12.86 8.61 9.96
CA CYS A 296 12.42 7.33 9.41
C CYS A 296 12.63 6.18 10.41
N ALA A 297 13.81 6.09 11.04
CA ALA A 297 14.12 5.08 12.05
C ALA A 297 13.21 5.19 13.27
N TYR A 298 13.00 6.41 13.78
CA TYR A 298 12.11 6.68 14.90
C TYR A 298 10.68 6.24 14.63
N VAL A 299 10.10 6.66 13.49
CA VAL A 299 8.74 6.27 13.08
C VAL A 299 8.62 4.76 12.99
N ARG A 300 9.60 4.09 12.39
CA ARG A 300 9.61 2.62 12.29
C ARG A 300 9.64 1.95 13.65
N LYS A 301 10.48 2.42 14.56
CA LYS A 301 10.60 1.90 15.93
C LYS A 301 9.28 2.06 16.69
N GLU A 302 8.74 3.28 16.71
CA GLU A 302 7.52 3.60 17.46
C GLU A 302 6.27 2.89 16.93
N THR A 303 6.25 2.53 15.65
CA THR A 303 5.10 1.91 15.00
C THR A 303 5.25 0.40 14.77
N ALA A 304 6.43 -0.18 15.03
CA ALA A 304 6.73 -1.59 14.70
C ALA A 304 5.79 -2.59 15.36
N ASN A 305 5.40 -2.37 16.62
CA ASN A 305 4.64 -3.29 17.45
C ASN A 305 3.24 -2.76 17.83
N LYS A 306 2.82 -1.63 17.25
CA LYS A 306 1.49 -1.07 17.55
C LYS A 306 0.43 -1.82 16.75
N LYS A 307 -0.13 -2.88 17.36
CA LYS A 307 -1.36 -3.52 16.89
C LYS A 307 -2.54 -2.79 17.52
N TYR A 308 -3.44 -2.29 16.70
CA TYR A 308 -4.71 -1.79 17.20
C TYR A 308 -5.52 -2.97 17.75
N LYS A 309 -5.79 -2.95 19.05
CA LYS A 309 -6.75 -3.85 19.68
C LYS A 309 -8.07 -3.09 19.78
N TRP A 310 -8.98 -3.44 18.91
CA TRP A 310 -10.35 -2.96 18.96
C TRP A 310 -11.03 -3.56 20.17
N LYS A 311 -11.29 -2.77 21.18
CA LYS A 311 -12.09 -3.16 22.35
C LYS A 311 -13.41 -2.40 22.29
N SER A 312 -14.45 -3.08 21.87
CA SER A 312 -15.83 -2.68 22.17
C SER A 312 -16.46 -3.77 23.05
N ASN A 313 -17.27 -3.37 24.00
CA ASN A 313 -18.02 -4.28 24.85
C ASN A 313 -19.22 -4.88 24.12
N ASP A 314 -19.73 -4.18 23.09
CA ASP A 314 -20.88 -4.59 22.30
C ASP A 314 -20.43 -5.19 20.98
N LYS A 315 -21.15 -6.22 20.52
CA LYS A 315 -20.84 -6.93 19.28
C LYS A 315 -21.47 -6.21 18.08
N PHE A 316 -20.73 -6.11 16.99
CA PHE A 316 -21.25 -5.64 15.72
C PHE A 316 -22.44 -6.49 15.27
N ASN A 317 -23.56 -5.82 14.95
CA ASN A 317 -24.79 -6.45 14.49
C ASN A 317 -25.09 -6.00 13.06
N VAL A 318 -25.03 -6.93 12.10
CA VAL A 318 -25.29 -6.66 10.68
C VAL A 318 -26.71 -6.14 10.43
N ALA A 319 -27.68 -6.53 11.29
CA ALA A 319 -29.06 -6.05 11.16
C ALA A 319 -29.18 -4.52 11.28
N MET A 320 -28.20 -3.85 11.86
CA MET A 320 -28.14 -2.38 11.90
C MET A 320 -27.92 -1.75 10.51
N LEU A 321 -27.36 -2.48 9.56
CA LEU A 321 -27.09 -2.01 8.19
C LEU A 321 -28.29 -2.21 7.25
N LEU A 322 -29.27 -3.03 7.63
CA LEU A 322 -30.41 -3.45 6.80
C LEU A 322 -31.60 -2.52 6.97
N ASP A 323 -32.37 -2.35 5.90
CA ASP A 323 -33.75 -1.84 6.03
C ASP A 323 -34.63 -2.94 6.60
N ASN A 324 -35.03 -2.77 7.87
CA ASN A 324 -35.81 -3.77 8.62
C ASN A 324 -37.24 -3.95 8.10
N ARG A 325 -37.72 -3.06 7.23
CA ARG A 325 -39.05 -3.18 6.56
C ARG A 325 -39.01 -4.13 5.37
N ILE A 326 -37.83 -4.34 4.78
CA ILE A 326 -37.63 -5.19 3.61
C ILE A 326 -37.28 -6.61 4.08
N LYS A 327 -38.11 -7.57 3.69
CA LYS A 327 -37.84 -9.00 3.94
C LYS A 327 -37.05 -9.57 2.76
N VAL A 328 -35.85 -10.03 3.03
CA VAL A 328 -35.00 -10.68 2.02
C VAL A 328 -35.42 -12.14 1.85
N ASP A 329 -35.73 -12.53 0.62
CA ASP A 329 -35.94 -13.92 0.26
C ASP A 329 -34.70 -14.46 -0.47
N ILE A 330 -33.91 -15.25 0.25
CA ILE A 330 -32.66 -15.85 -0.27
C ILE A 330 -32.88 -16.93 -1.34
N LYS A 331 -34.13 -17.38 -1.53
CA LYS A 331 -34.52 -18.37 -2.54
C LYS A 331 -35.10 -17.72 -3.80
N SER A 332 -35.32 -16.41 -3.79
CA SER A 332 -35.90 -15.70 -4.92
C SER A 332 -34.96 -15.72 -6.15
N GLU A 333 -35.54 -15.58 -7.32
CA GLU A 333 -34.81 -15.43 -8.56
C GLU A 333 -33.91 -14.18 -8.53
N GLU A 334 -34.45 -13.05 -8.05
CA GLU A 334 -33.71 -11.80 -7.84
C GLU A 334 -32.45 -12.00 -7.00
N TYR A 335 -32.51 -12.83 -5.94
CA TYR A 335 -31.34 -13.10 -5.11
C TYR A 335 -30.29 -13.95 -5.83
N ASN A 336 -30.71 -14.91 -6.65
CA ASN A 336 -29.81 -15.72 -7.46
C ASN A 336 -29.14 -14.89 -8.56
N ASP A 337 -29.90 -14.01 -9.20
CA ASP A 337 -29.38 -13.08 -10.20
C ASP A 337 -28.36 -12.10 -9.60
N LEU A 338 -28.68 -11.53 -8.43
CA LEU A 338 -27.73 -10.71 -7.69
C LEU A 338 -26.43 -11.47 -7.37
N LYS A 339 -26.53 -12.70 -6.92
CA LYS A 339 -25.37 -13.54 -6.61
C LYS A 339 -24.49 -13.75 -7.85
N ASN A 340 -25.08 -14.11 -8.98
CA ASN A 340 -24.37 -14.33 -10.23
C ASN A 340 -23.71 -13.04 -10.74
N LEU A 341 -24.47 -11.93 -10.73
CA LEU A 341 -23.95 -10.62 -11.11
C LEU A 341 -22.76 -10.19 -10.23
N MET A 342 -22.84 -10.39 -8.91
CA MET A 342 -21.75 -10.03 -7.99
C MET A 342 -20.46 -10.80 -8.23
N PHE A 343 -20.54 -12.06 -8.69
CA PHE A 343 -19.34 -12.80 -9.10
C PHE A 343 -18.65 -12.15 -10.31
N ASP A 344 -19.43 -11.72 -11.29
CA ASP A 344 -18.89 -11.07 -12.49
C ASP A 344 -18.35 -9.65 -12.21
N LEU A 345 -19.08 -8.86 -11.41
CA LEU A 345 -18.64 -7.51 -11.03
C LEU A 345 -17.33 -7.54 -10.25
N LYS A 346 -17.15 -8.47 -9.32
CA LYS A 346 -15.89 -8.64 -8.59
C LYS A 346 -14.71 -9.01 -9.48
N ARG A 347 -14.96 -9.84 -10.49
CA ARG A 347 -13.93 -10.18 -11.48
C ARG A 347 -13.55 -8.97 -12.33
N LYS A 348 -14.55 -8.15 -12.72
CA LYS A 348 -14.34 -6.90 -13.45
C LYS A 348 -13.57 -5.87 -12.60
N GLU A 349 -13.90 -5.72 -11.31
CA GLU A 349 -13.17 -4.85 -10.37
C GLU A 349 -11.70 -5.24 -10.25
N GLN A 350 -11.41 -6.53 -10.10
CA GLN A 350 -10.03 -7.02 -10.05
C GLN A 350 -9.26 -6.77 -11.35
N SER A 351 -9.92 -6.98 -12.50
CA SER A 351 -9.33 -6.69 -13.81
C SER A 351 -9.08 -5.18 -14.01
N LEU A 352 -10.02 -4.34 -13.57
CA LEU A 352 -9.89 -2.87 -13.61
C LEU A 352 -8.72 -2.43 -12.73
N THR A 353 -8.62 -2.93 -11.51
CA THR A 353 -7.52 -2.63 -10.59
C THR A 353 -6.17 -3.00 -11.19
N PHE A 354 -6.06 -4.15 -11.85
CA PHE A 354 -4.84 -4.59 -12.51
C PHE A 354 -4.45 -3.65 -13.67
N ARG A 355 -5.41 -3.27 -14.52
CA ARG A 355 -5.18 -2.32 -15.63
C ARG A 355 -4.77 -0.95 -15.14
N ILE A 356 -5.51 -0.39 -14.18
CA ILE A 356 -5.21 0.91 -13.59
C ILE A 356 -3.80 0.93 -13.00
N ASN A 357 -3.40 -0.09 -12.26
CA ASN A 357 -2.05 -0.14 -11.67
C ASN A 357 -0.94 -0.21 -12.72
N ASN A 358 -1.19 -0.82 -13.90
CA ASN A 358 -0.22 -0.85 -14.99
C ASN A 358 -0.14 0.47 -15.75
N GLU A 359 -1.27 1.15 -15.96
CA GLU A 359 -1.36 2.43 -16.66
C GLU A 359 -0.80 3.59 -15.82
N ILE A 360 -1.09 3.60 -14.52
CA ILE A 360 -0.65 4.64 -13.57
C ILE A 360 0.87 4.70 -13.41
N ASN A 361 1.59 3.61 -13.64
CA ASN A 361 3.05 3.61 -13.58
C ASN A 361 3.71 4.50 -14.64
N GLN A 362 2.94 5.00 -15.61
CA GLN A 362 3.40 5.87 -16.70
C GLN A 362 2.94 7.33 -16.56
N LEU A 363 2.10 7.63 -15.58
CA LEU A 363 1.50 8.95 -15.37
C LEU A 363 2.12 9.69 -14.18
N ASP A 364 2.05 11.02 -14.21
CA ASP A 364 2.38 11.83 -13.05
C ASP A 364 1.41 11.57 -11.87
N LYS A 365 1.87 11.76 -10.63
CA LYS A 365 1.11 11.33 -9.43
C LYS A 365 -0.29 11.96 -9.32
N SER A 366 -0.42 13.22 -9.68
CA SER A 366 -1.70 13.95 -9.59
C SER A 366 -2.70 13.46 -10.63
N ASP A 367 -2.26 13.28 -11.87
CA ASP A 367 -3.09 12.79 -12.96
C ASP A 367 -3.44 11.32 -12.78
N ALA A 368 -2.50 10.53 -12.27
CA ALA A 368 -2.73 9.14 -11.90
C ALA A 368 -3.85 8.99 -10.84
N ILE A 369 -3.89 9.87 -9.85
CA ILE A 369 -4.95 9.85 -8.82
C ILE A 369 -6.29 10.25 -9.41
N ARG A 370 -6.36 11.33 -10.22
CA ARG A 370 -7.60 11.80 -10.85
C ARG A 370 -8.18 10.73 -11.80
N GLU A 371 -7.35 10.16 -12.65
CA GLU A 371 -7.78 9.12 -13.57
C GLU A 371 -8.22 7.85 -12.86
N LYS A 372 -7.56 7.48 -11.78
CA LYS A 372 -7.95 6.36 -10.93
C LYS A 372 -9.33 6.59 -10.31
N ILE A 373 -9.58 7.75 -9.72
CA ILE A 373 -10.87 8.10 -9.11
C ILE A 373 -11.96 8.04 -10.19
N SER A 374 -11.78 8.73 -11.32
CA SER A 374 -12.74 8.77 -12.40
C SER A 374 -13.10 7.37 -12.94
N LYS A 375 -12.12 6.48 -13.13
CA LYS A 375 -12.38 5.11 -13.60
C LYS A 375 -13.13 4.26 -12.58
N TYR A 376 -12.87 4.44 -11.29
CA TYR A 376 -13.62 3.74 -10.25
C TYR A 376 -15.03 4.30 -10.09
N ASP A 377 -15.24 5.60 -10.18
CA ASP A 377 -16.56 6.23 -10.11
C ASP A 377 -17.46 5.71 -11.24
N VAL A 378 -16.96 5.72 -12.47
CA VAL A 378 -17.69 5.14 -13.63
C VAL A 378 -18.00 3.66 -13.42
N PHE A 379 -17.08 2.90 -12.84
CA PHE A 379 -17.29 1.48 -12.56
C PHE A 379 -18.38 1.27 -11.50
N TYR A 380 -18.37 2.02 -10.40
CA TYR A 380 -19.36 1.87 -9.34
C TYR A 380 -20.73 2.38 -9.76
N ASP A 381 -20.84 3.43 -10.57
CA ASP A 381 -22.09 3.86 -11.19
C ASP A 381 -22.69 2.78 -12.10
N MET A 382 -21.85 2.12 -12.88
CA MET A 382 -22.28 0.97 -13.68
C MET A 382 -22.76 -0.17 -12.79
N CYS A 383 -22.03 -0.50 -11.73
CA CYS A 383 -22.41 -1.55 -10.77
C CYS A 383 -23.77 -1.25 -10.14
N GLU A 384 -23.98 -0.03 -9.69
CA GLU A 384 -25.26 0.38 -9.09
C GLU A 384 -26.43 0.21 -10.04
N LYS A 385 -26.30 0.68 -11.29
CA LYS A 385 -27.32 0.54 -12.32
C LYS A 385 -27.65 -0.92 -12.59
N MET A 386 -26.64 -1.76 -12.75
CA MET A 386 -26.83 -3.20 -13.01
C MET A 386 -27.48 -3.92 -11.83
N ILE A 387 -27.06 -3.63 -10.59
CA ILE A 387 -27.63 -4.26 -9.40
C ILE A 387 -29.08 -3.77 -9.18
N SER A 388 -29.31 -2.46 -9.28
CA SER A 388 -30.66 -1.89 -9.09
C SER A 388 -31.65 -2.37 -10.15
N SER A 389 -31.21 -2.68 -11.36
CA SER A 389 -32.10 -3.20 -12.43
C SER A 389 -32.71 -4.57 -12.07
N ILE A 390 -32.03 -5.42 -11.31
CA ILE A 390 -32.58 -6.70 -10.81
C ILE A 390 -33.80 -6.45 -9.92
N PHE A 391 -33.85 -5.31 -9.23
CA PHE A 391 -34.90 -4.93 -8.31
C PHE A 391 -35.83 -3.84 -8.89
N ASN A 392 -36.00 -3.78 -10.21
CA ASN A 392 -36.84 -2.81 -10.91
C ASN A 392 -36.52 -1.35 -10.54
N GLY A 393 -35.24 -1.03 -10.33
CA GLY A 393 -34.77 0.31 -9.96
C GLY A 393 -34.92 0.64 -8.46
N ASN A 394 -35.42 -0.26 -7.63
CA ASN A 394 -35.56 -0.03 -6.20
C ASN A 394 -34.18 -0.16 -5.48
N ARG A 395 -33.56 0.98 -5.21
CA ARG A 395 -32.23 1.08 -4.62
C ARG A 395 -32.19 0.59 -3.18
N GLU A 396 -33.22 0.84 -2.38
CA GLU A 396 -33.32 0.42 -0.98
C GLU A 396 -33.39 -1.10 -0.87
N ARG A 397 -34.19 -1.72 -1.77
CA ARG A 397 -34.28 -3.18 -1.87
C ARG A 397 -32.93 -3.77 -2.32
N ALA A 398 -32.31 -3.20 -3.35
CA ALA A 398 -31.00 -3.61 -3.84
C ALA A 398 -29.94 -3.53 -2.74
N ALA A 399 -29.87 -2.41 -2.01
CA ALA A 399 -28.93 -2.23 -0.90
C ALA A 399 -29.13 -3.28 0.20
N THR A 400 -30.38 -3.54 0.59
CA THR A 400 -30.72 -4.52 1.63
C THR A 400 -30.36 -5.94 1.21
N TYR A 401 -30.69 -6.36 -0.01
CA TYR A 401 -30.35 -7.68 -0.55
C TYR A 401 -28.84 -7.85 -0.70
N LEU A 402 -28.12 -6.83 -1.18
CA LEU A 402 -26.67 -6.86 -1.33
C LEU A 402 -25.96 -6.88 0.04
N THR A 403 -26.45 -6.13 1.03
CA THR A 403 -25.93 -6.18 2.40
C THR A 403 -26.10 -7.57 3.01
N GLU A 404 -27.28 -8.16 2.88
CA GLU A 404 -27.54 -9.54 3.30
C GLU A 404 -26.55 -10.52 2.66
N PHE A 405 -26.36 -10.40 1.35
CA PHE A 405 -25.45 -11.27 0.59
C PHE A 405 -24.00 -11.15 1.05
N GLU A 406 -23.47 -9.92 1.18
CA GLU A 406 -22.06 -9.70 1.48
C GLU A 406 -21.69 -9.90 2.95
N TYR A 407 -22.61 -9.70 3.87
CA TYR A 407 -22.35 -9.83 5.30
C TYR A 407 -22.80 -11.16 5.90
N LEU A 408 -23.89 -11.75 5.43
CA LEU A 408 -24.48 -12.93 6.06
C LEU A 408 -24.25 -14.20 5.24
N GLN A 409 -24.14 -14.11 3.91
CA GLN A 409 -23.94 -15.29 3.06
C GLN A 409 -22.45 -15.55 2.73
N ARG A 410 -21.58 -14.55 2.91
CA ARG A 410 -20.17 -14.61 2.55
C ARG A 410 -19.26 -14.16 3.70
N GLU A 411 -19.31 -14.81 4.84
CA GLU A 411 -18.63 -14.44 6.09
C GLU A 411 -17.14 -14.09 5.99
N ASN A 412 -16.44 -14.46 4.91
CA ASN A 412 -14.98 -14.30 4.79
C ASN A 412 -14.49 -13.58 3.52
N CYS A 413 -15.36 -12.81 2.84
CA CYS A 413 -14.98 -12.20 1.57
C CYS A 413 -15.04 -10.66 1.60
N ASP A 414 -13.90 -10.00 1.87
CA ASP A 414 -13.82 -8.54 1.96
C ASP A 414 -14.05 -7.82 0.61
N SER A 415 -13.85 -8.50 -0.54
CA SER A 415 -13.84 -7.86 -1.87
C SER A 415 -15.19 -7.34 -2.36
N GLY A 416 -16.33 -7.86 -1.85
CA GLY A 416 -17.65 -7.41 -2.29
C GLY A 416 -18.18 -6.20 -1.54
N LYS A 417 -17.64 -5.95 -0.36
CA LYS A 417 -18.03 -4.81 0.46
C LYS A 417 -17.58 -3.48 -0.14
N ASN A 418 -16.55 -3.47 -1.02
CA ASN A 418 -16.21 -2.26 -1.79
C ASN A 418 -17.39 -1.81 -2.68
N ILE A 419 -17.96 -2.74 -3.48
CA ILE A 419 -19.11 -2.42 -4.34
C ILE A 419 -20.29 -1.98 -3.48
N LEU A 420 -20.58 -2.69 -2.39
CA LEU A 420 -21.68 -2.36 -1.47
C LEU A 420 -21.57 -0.93 -0.93
N TRP A 421 -20.42 -0.57 -0.36
CA TRP A 421 -20.24 0.73 0.29
C TRP A 421 -20.11 1.88 -0.71
N ASN A 422 -19.53 1.66 -1.89
CA ASN A 422 -19.44 2.71 -2.92
C ASN A 422 -20.78 2.94 -3.61
N CYS A 423 -21.56 1.88 -3.90
CA CYS A 423 -22.86 2.04 -4.59
C CYS A 423 -23.99 2.45 -3.63
N TYR A 424 -24.03 1.90 -2.42
CA TYR A 424 -25.18 2.03 -1.52
C TYR A 424 -24.84 2.57 -0.13
N GLY A 425 -23.63 3.09 0.09
CA GLY A 425 -23.18 3.57 1.39
C GLY A 425 -24.11 4.61 2.03
N ALA A 426 -24.64 5.55 1.25
CA ALA A 426 -25.59 6.55 1.75
C ALA A 426 -26.92 5.93 2.23
N ILE A 427 -27.41 4.87 1.59
CA ILE A 427 -28.61 4.14 2.01
C ILE A 427 -28.32 3.37 3.29
N ILE A 428 -27.15 2.74 3.40
CA ILE A 428 -26.72 2.03 4.61
C ILE A 428 -26.64 3.00 5.81
N VAL A 429 -26.09 4.21 5.60
CA VAL A 429 -26.06 5.23 6.65
C VAL A 429 -27.46 5.58 7.14
N LYS A 430 -28.41 5.82 6.23
CA LYS A 430 -29.83 6.07 6.59
C LYS A 430 -30.44 4.90 7.34
N ASN A 431 -30.15 3.67 6.94
CA ASN A 431 -30.61 2.48 7.66
C ASN A 431 -30.06 2.42 9.10
N ILE A 432 -28.76 2.70 9.26
CA ILE A 432 -28.11 2.76 10.57
C ILE A 432 -28.78 3.82 11.46
N GLU A 433 -28.95 5.04 10.94
CA GLU A 433 -29.60 6.14 11.68
C GLU A 433 -31.03 5.80 12.10
N HIS A 434 -31.80 5.19 11.20
CA HIS A 434 -33.15 4.73 11.51
C HIS A 434 -33.14 3.64 12.60
N ASN A 435 -32.28 2.65 12.44
CA ASN A 435 -32.20 1.50 13.35
C ASN A 435 -31.66 1.89 14.73
N THR A 436 -30.78 2.88 14.81
CA THR A 436 -30.29 3.44 16.07
C THR A 436 -31.41 4.14 16.84
N LYS A 437 -32.32 4.82 16.15
CA LYS A 437 -33.51 5.46 16.75
C LYS A 437 -34.61 4.44 17.15
N ASN A 438 -34.66 3.31 16.44
CA ASN A 438 -35.70 2.29 16.61
C ASN A 438 -35.11 0.90 16.97
N PRO A 439 -34.39 0.76 18.10
CA PRO A 439 -33.67 -0.47 18.44
C PRO A 439 -34.58 -1.69 18.64
N ASN A 440 -35.86 -1.48 19.05
CA ASN A 440 -36.82 -2.55 19.22
C ASN A 440 -37.21 -3.26 17.91
N GLU A 441 -37.17 -2.57 16.79
CA GLU A 441 -37.38 -3.17 15.47
C GLU A 441 -36.22 -4.05 15.04
N VAL A 442 -35.00 -3.62 15.33
CA VAL A 442 -33.76 -4.37 15.05
C VAL A 442 -33.68 -5.64 15.90
N LEU A 443 -34.05 -5.57 17.18
CA LEU A 443 -34.05 -6.71 18.12
C LEU A 443 -35.02 -7.81 17.71
N LYS A 444 -36.18 -7.49 17.13
CA LYS A 444 -37.14 -8.49 16.63
C LYS A 444 -36.55 -9.34 15.48
N ARG A 445 -35.73 -8.77 14.62
CA ARG A 445 -34.99 -9.50 13.59
C ARG A 445 -33.77 -10.26 14.12
N ARG A 446 -33.17 -9.80 15.21
CA ARG A 446 -32.01 -10.42 15.84
C ARG A 446 -32.24 -11.88 16.22
N GLY A 447 -33.42 -12.22 16.77
CA GLY A 447 -33.78 -13.59 17.08
C GLY A 447 -33.84 -14.52 15.86
N HIS A 448 -34.30 -14.03 14.74
CA HIS A 448 -34.31 -14.79 13.47
C HIS A 448 -32.90 -15.03 12.92
N TYR A 449 -32.03 -14.04 12.98
CA TYR A 449 -30.65 -14.17 12.52
C TYR A 449 -29.77 -14.98 13.48
N GLU A 450 -30.00 -14.93 14.77
CA GLU A 450 -29.27 -15.75 15.75
C GLU A 450 -29.61 -17.25 15.62
N SER A 451 -30.86 -17.62 15.35
CA SER A 451 -31.22 -19.01 15.08
C SER A 451 -30.60 -19.50 13.77
N TRP A 452 -30.62 -18.67 12.74
CA TRP A 452 -30.03 -19.00 11.44
C TRP A 452 -28.49 -19.06 11.49
N THR A 453 -27.84 -18.17 12.24
CA THR A 453 -26.38 -18.20 12.45
C THR A 453 -25.96 -19.42 13.28
N LYS A 454 -26.77 -19.86 14.24
CA LYS A 454 -26.53 -21.09 15.01
C LYS A 454 -26.67 -22.34 14.16
N GLU A 455 -27.72 -22.44 13.35
CA GLU A 455 -27.92 -23.55 12.40
C GLU A 455 -26.81 -23.59 11.35
N LYS A 456 -26.37 -22.43 10.86
CA LYS A 456 -25.26 -22.33 9.92
C LYS A 456 -23.90 -22.59 10.57
N GLN A 457 -23.71 -22.18 11.84
CA GLN A 457 -22.53 -22.52 12.62
C GLN A 457 -22.47 -24.03 12.90
N VAL A 458 -23.60 -24.70 13.14
CA VAL A 458 -23.68 -26.15 13.26
C VAL A 458 -23.37 -26.80 11.91
N ALA A 459 -23.97 -26.34 10.82
CA ALA A 459 -23.69 -26.83 9.46
C ALA A 459 -22.25 -26.58 9.03
N VAL A 460 -21.67 -25.43 9.33
CA VAL A 460 -20.25 -25.12 9.05
C VAL A 460 -19.32 -25.93 9.97
N LYS A 461 -19.69 -26.16 11.23
CA LYS A 461 -18.96 -27.08 12.12
C LYS A 461 -19.03 -28.52 11.61
N GLU A 462 -20.19 -28.98 11.16
CA GLU A 462 -20.33 -30.33 10.58
C GLU A 462 -19.58 -30.49 9.27
N VAL A 463 -19.65 -29.47 8.37
CA VAL A 463 -18.83 -29.45 7.13
C VAL A 463 -17.35 -29.30 7.46
N GLY A 464 -17.00 -28.48 8.45
CA GLY A 464 -15.63 -28.32 8.94
C GLY A 464 -15.10 -29.61 9.56
N ASN A 465 -15.91 -30.30 10.36
CA ASN A 465 -15.55 -31.61 10.93
C ASN A 465 -15.43 -32.67 9.85
N LYS A 466 -16.35 -32.74 8.88
CA LYS A 466 -16.25 -33.63 7.70
C LYS A 466 -15.02 -33.32 6.83
N VAL A 467 -14.66 -32.04 6.68
CA VAL A 467 -13.44 -31.63 5.96
C VAL A 467 -12.19 -31.99 6.79
N ILE A 468 -12.24 -31.84 8.11
CA ILE A 468 -11.17 -32.24 9.04
C ILE A 468 -11.06 -33.76 9.08
N GLU A 469 -12.16 -34.49 9.18
CA GLU A 469 -12.21 -35.96 9.10
C GLU A 469 -11.66 -36.46 7.75
N LYS A 470 -12.06 -35.82 6.64
CA LYS A 470 -11.53 -36.13 5.31
C LYS A 470 -10.06 -35.75 5.14
N LEU A 471 -9.61 -34.68 5.79
CA LEU A 471 -8.19 -34.31 5.85
C LEU A 471 -7.38 -35.23 6.78
N ILE A 472 -8.02 -35.79 7.82
CA ILE A 472 -7.45 -36.84 8.69
C ILE A 472 -7.42 -38.17 7.94
N GLU A 473 -8.51 -38.55 7.26
CA GLU A 473 -8.55 -39.73 6.35
C GLU A 473 -7.56 -39.57 5.20
N ASP A 474 -7.40 -38.39 4.60
CA ASP A 474 -6.39 -38.11 3.59
C ASP A 474 -4.95 -38.07 4.17
N LYS A 475 -4.78 -37.81 5.47
CA LYS A 475 -3.51 -37.95 6.19
C LYS A 475 -3.19 -39.40 6.52
N GLU A 476 -4.19 -40.19 6.91
CA GLU A 476 -4.06 -41.62 7.17
C GLU A 476 -3.95 -42.45 5.89
N ASN A 477 -4.36 -41.87 4.73
CA ASN A 477 -4.25 -42.48 3.39
C ASN A 477 -3.00 -42.05 2.60
N LEU A 478 -2.08 -41.27 3.15
CA LEU A 478 -0.73 -41.21 2.63
C LEU A 478 -0.05 -42.55 2.98
N SER A 479 -0.13 -43.51 2.08
CA SER A 479 0.46 -44.80 2.28
C SER A 479 1.96 -44.68 2.54
N THR A 480 2.45 -45.34 3.56
CA THR A 480 3.88 -45.63 3.73
C THR A 480 4.38 -46.25 2.44
N VAL A 481 5.51 -45.79 1.95
CA VAL A 481 6.06 -46.26 0.67
C VAL A 481 7.35 -47.03 0.92
N SER A 482 7.36 -48.30 0.57
CA SER A 482 8.57 -49.13 0.59
C SER A 482 9.44 -48.79 -0.62
N ILE A 483 10.72 -48.59 -0.36
CA ILE A 483 11.78 -48.37 -1.36
C ILE A 483 12.69 -49.60 -1.37
N TYR A 484 12.99 -50.05 -2.58
CA TYR A 484 13.80 -51.22 -2.81
C TYR A 484 15.18 -50.89 -3.39
N LYS A 485 16.17 -51.69 -3.14
CA LYS A 485 17.57 -51.47 -3.61
C LYS A 485 17.64 -51.37 -5.13
N SER A 486 16.93 -52.24 -5.85
CA SER A 486 16.89 -52.20 -7.32
C SER A 486 16.35 -50.90 -7.90
N GLU A 487 15.43 -50.24 -7.19
CA GLU A 487 14.89 -48.95 -7.59
C GLU A 487 15.92 -47.81 -7.42
N LEU A 488 16.69 -47.85 -6.35
CA LEU A 488 17.79 -46.91 -6.11
C LEU A 488 18.92 -47.13 -7.12
N GLU A 489 19.34 -48.37 -7.35
CA GLU A 489 20.34 -48.70 -8.36
C GLU A 489 19.89 -48.31 -9.77
N TRP A 490 18.61 -48.53 -10.09
CA TRP A 490 18.06 -48.09 -11.36
C TRP A 490 18.15 -46.57 -11.51
N ILE A 491 17.73 -45.79 -10.51
CA ILE A 491 17.83 -44.34 -10.52
C ILE A 491 19.29 -43.89 -10.69
N ASP A 492 20.22 -44.53 -9.95
CA ASP A 492 21.62 -44.10 -9.94
C ASP A 492 22.38 -44.46 -11.23
N ASN A 493 21.96 -45.48 -11.94
CA ASN A 493 22.60 -45.94 -13.17
C ASN A 493 22.05 -45.30 -14.45
N LEU A 494 21.08 -44.37 -14.35
CA LEU A 494 20.57 -43.66 -15.51
C LEU A 494 21.58 -42.67 -16.10
N PRO A 495 21.63 -42.49 -17.43
CA PRO A 495 22.59 -41.60 -18.09
C PRO A 495 22.17 -40.13 -18.00
N TYR A 496 22.20 -39.54 -16.81
CA TYR A 496 21.92 -38.14 -16.63
C TYR A 496 22.95 -37.22 -17.33
N ARG A 497 22.51 -36.10 -17.85
CA ARG A 497 23.41 -35.10 -18.42
C ARG A 497 24.31 -34.50 -17.33
N LYS A 498 25.61 -34.38 -17.56
CA LYS A 498 26.62 -33.91 -16.58
C LYS A 498 26.28 -32.57 -15.88
N ASN A 499 25.50 -31.70 -16.53
CA ASN A 499 25.11 -30.40 -15.97
C ASN A 499 23.68 -30.35 -15.40
N CYS A 500 23.04 -31.50 -15.20
CA CYS A 500 21.65 -31.58 -14.72
C CYS A 500 21.62 -32.37 -13.40
N SER A 501 22.28 -31.82 -12.39
CA SER A 501 22.59 -32.49 -11.11
C SER A 501 21.36 -32.87 -10.25
N ASN A 502 20.17 -32.41 -10.60
CA ASN A 502 18.97 -32.65 -9.78
C ASN A 502 17.89 -33.48 -10.51
N ASP A 503 18.19 -34.05 -11.67
CA ASP A 503 17.21 -34.91 -12.38
C ASP A 503 17.03 -36.26 -11.68
N ARG A 504 18.03 -36.70 -10.95
CA ARG A 504 18.01 -37.88 -10.08
C ARG A 504 17.03 -37.73 -8.92
N GLU A 505 17.12 -36.59 -8.22
CA GLU A 505 16.23 -36.25 -7.13
C GLU A 505 14.79 -36.00 -7.62
N LEU A 506 14.64 -35.40 -8.77
CA LEU A 506 13.36 -35.22 -9.41
C LEU A 506 12.68 -36.55 -9.71
N LEU A 507 13.41 -37.49 -10.30
CA LEU A 507 12.90 -38.83 -10.62
C LEU A 507 12.47 -39.56 -9.34
N PHE A 508 13.27 -39.50 -8.29
CA PHE A 508 12.93 -40.10 -7.00
C PHE A 508 11.63 -39.53 -6.41
N ILE A 509 11.47 -38.22 -6.43
CA ILE A 509 10.24 -37.57 -5.96
C ILE A 509 9.02 -38.06 -6.77
N LEU A 510 9.14 -38.11 -8.10
CA LEU A 510 8.06 -38.56 -8.98
C LEU A 510 7.71 -40.04 -8.71
N MET A 511 8.72 -40.91 -8.52
CA MET A 511 8.53 -42.32 -8.19
C MET A 511 7.76 -42.51 -6.88
N VAL A 512 8.16 -41.81 -5.81
CA VAL A 512 7.47 -41.87 -4.52
C VAL A 512 6.04 -41.34 -4.62
N GLN A 513 5.81 -40.24 -5.35
CA GLN A 513 4.48 -39.72 -5.55
C GLN A 513 3.59 -40.69 -6.37
N GLN A 514 4.15 -41.38 -7.34
CA GLN A 514 3.43 -42.42 -8.07
C GLN A 514 3.02 -43.59 -7.17
N LYS A 515 3.92 -44.05 -6.32
CA LYS A 515 3.64 -45.14 -5.35
C LYS A 515 2.57 -44.73 -4.31
N ARG A 516 2.51 -43.46 -3.94
CA ARG A 516 1.46 -42.87 -3.06
C ARG A 516 0.13 -42.71 -3.75
N SER A 517 0.11 -42.68 -5.07
CA SER A 517 -1.11 -42.44 -5.84
C SER A 517 -1.92 -43.73 -6.03
N LYS A 518 -3.20 -43.75 -5.62
CA LYS A 518 -4.11 -44.88 -5.85
C LYS A 518 -4.28 -45.21 -7.34
N SER A 519 -4.08 -44.24 -8.23
CA SER A 519 -4.16 -44.46 -9.68
C SER A 519 -2.85 -44.93 -10.32
N GLY A 520 -1.76 -45.00 -9.58
CA GLY A 520 -0.44 -45.28 -10.12
C GLY A 520 0.10 -44.23 -11.06
N LYS A 521 -0.42 -42.97 -10.96
CA LYS A 521 -0.06 -41.84 -11.80
C LYS A 521 0.20 -40.62 -10.96
N VAL A 522 1.08 -39.72 -11.42
CA VAL A 522 1.39 -38.45 -10.77
C VAL A 522 0.74 -37.31 -11.53
N TRP A 523 -0.06 -36.51 -10.85
CA TRP A 523 -0.64 -35.30 -11.42
C TRP A 523 0.13 -34.06 -10.99
N ILE A 524 0.60 -33.26 -11.95
CA ILE A 524 1.24 -31.96 -11.73
C ILE A 524 0.31 -30.87 -12.24
N TYR A 525 -0.14 -30.05 -11.33
CA TYR A 525 -1.07 -28.96 -11.61
C TYR A 525 -0.34 -27.63 -11.83
N ALA A 526 -0.81 -26.83 -12.79
CA ALA A 526 -0.24 -25.51 -13.08
C ALA A 526 -0.45 -24.51 -11.93
N ASN A 527 -1.67 -24.48 -11.36
CA ASN A 527 -2.08 -23.49 -10.36
C ASN A 527 -3.17 -24.01 -9.40
N LYS A 528 -2.93 -25.11 -8.69
CA LYS A 528 -3.89 -25.63 -7.71
C LYS A 528 -3.31 -25.60 -6.30
N ARG A 529 -3.99 -24.92 -5.35
CA ARG A 529 -3.60 -24.95 -3.94
C ARG A 529 -3.70 -26.38 -3.42
N SER A 530 -2.76 -26.77 -2.58
CA SER A 530 -2.65 -28.12 -1.95
C SER A 530 -2.36 -29.29 -2.90
N ALA A 531 -2.06 -29.04 -4.19
CA ALA A 531 -1.69 -30.07 -5.15
C ALA A 531 -0.20 -30.00 -5.50
N LEU A 532 0.35 -31.10 -6.06
CA LEU A 532 1.71 -31.12 -6.54
C LEU A 532 1.87 -30.20 -7.76
N THR A 533 2.82 -29.29 -7.70
CA THR A 533 3.15 -28.35 -8.78
C THR A 533 4.65 -28.40 -9.07
N CYS A 534 5.08 -27.93 -10.25
CA CYS A 534 6.51 -27.82 -10.55
C CYS A 534 7.26 -27.01 -9.47
N LYS A 535 6.71 -25.87 -9.04
CA LYS A 535 7.29 -25.05 -7.94
C LYS A 535 7.31 -25.82 -6.60
N GLY A 536 6.36 -26.69 -6.36
CA GLY A 536 6.32 -27.55 -5.17
C GLY A 536 7.46 -28.54 -5.18
N ILE A 537 7.70 -29.19 -6.31
CA ILE A 537 8.83 -30.13 -6.50
C ILE A 537 10.16 -29.39 -6.38
N ASP A 538 10.31 -28.25 -7.03
CA ASP A 538 11.55 -27.45 -6.93
C ASP A 538 11.90 -27.13 -5.47
N ARG A 539 10.90 -26.75 -4.65
CA ARG A 539 11.10 -26.51 -3.21
C ARG A 539 11.45 -27.75 -2.40
N MET A 540 11.01 -28.93 -2.83
CA MET A 540 11.39 -30.18 -2.18
C MET A 540 12.87 -30.46 -2.37
N ILE A 541 13.43 -30.17 -3.54
CA ILE A 541 14.84 -30.40 -3.87
C ILE A 541 15.73 -29.34 -3.20
N GLY A 542 15.35 -28.08 -3.20
CA GLY A 542 16.09 -27.03 -2.52
C GLY A 542 15.62 -25.61 -2.86
N ASP A 543 16.04 -24.65 -2.04
CA ASP A 543 15.72 -23.23 -2.25
C ASP A 543 16.54 -22.70 -3.45
N GLY A 544 15.86 -22.00 -4.37
CA GLY A 544 16.47 -21.46 -5.59
C GLY A 544 16.54 -22.42 -6.77
N VAL A 545 16.14 -23.68 -6.59
CA VAL A 545 16.05 -24.66 -7.68
C VAL A 545 14.82 -24.36 -8.54
N CYS A 546 14.99 -24.38 -9.86
CA CYS A 546 13.92 -24.16 -10.83
C CYS A 546 14.11 -25.08 -12.04
N ILE A 547 14.00 -26.39 -11.80
CA ILE A 547 14.32 -27.42 -12.78
C ILE A 547 13.16 -28.35 -13.13
N ALA A 548 12.14 -28.47 -12.30
CA ALA A 548 11.13 -29.51 -12.41
C ALA A 548 10.53 -29.58 -13.83
N LYS A 549 10.13 -28.46 -14.42
CA LYS A 549 9.52 -28.44 -15.75
C LYS A 549 10.48 -28.91 -16.85
N LYS A 550 11.74 -28.47 -16.81
CA LYS A 550 12.77 -28.88 -17.81
C LYS A 550 13.27 -30.30 -17.54
N GLY A 551 13.38 -30.68 -16.26
CA GLY A 551 13.78 -32.02 -15.84
C GLY A 551 12.77 -33.09 -16.25
N ILE A 552 11.45 -32.82 -16.09
CA ILE A 552 10.40 -33.74 -16.55
C ILE A 552 10.53 -34.01 -18.05
N ASN A 553 10.79 -32.98 -18.87
CA ASN A 553 10.97 -33.17 -20.30
C ASN A 553 12.22 -34.06 -20.60
N ARG A 554 13.34 -33.82 -19.90
CA ARG A 554 14.55 -34.63 -20.06
C ARG A 554 14.34 -36.11 -19.65
N LEU A 555 13.61 -36.33 -18.55
CA LEU A 555 13.26 -37.68 -18.11
C LEU A 555 12.27 -38.33 -19.10
N ALA A 556 11.42 -37.60 -19.75
CA ALA A 556 10.57 -38.08 -20.81
C ALA A 556 11.36 -38.45 -22.06
N ASP A 557 12.35 -37.63 -22.46
CA ASP A 557 13.27 -37.94 -23.58
C ASP A 557 14.04 -39.20 -23.32
N MET A 558 14.41 -39.47 -22.07
CA MET A 558 15.06 -40.72 -21.63
C MET A 558 14.08 -41.91 -21.54
N LYS A 559 12.80 -41.71 -21.80
CA LYS A 559 11.72 -42.74 -21.70
C LYS A 559 11.53 -43.33 -20.30
N VAL A 560 12.07 -42.70 -19.26
CA VAL A 560 11.86 -43.13 -17.86
C VAL A 560 10.59 -42.56 -17.26
N VAL A 561 10.05 -41.49 -17.86
CA VAL A 561 8.75 -40.92 -17.50
C VAL A 561 7.91 -40.71 -18.75
N SER A 562 6.66 -41.17 -18.68
CA SER A 562 5.66 -40.90 -19.73
C SER A 562 4.83 -39.68 -19.32
N VAL A 563 4.66 -38.72 -20.24
CA VAL A 563 3.95 -37.44 -19.98
C VAL A 563 2.72 -37.34 -20.88
N LYS A 564 1.56 -37.08 -20.27
CA LYS A 564 0.32 -36.77 -20.98
C LYS A 564 -0.16 -35.37 -20.56
N ALA A 565 -0.24 -34.47 -21.52
CA ALA A 565 -0.71 -33.10 -21.29
C ALA A 565 -2.25 -33.03 -21.19
N HIS A 566 -2.75 -32.28 -20.20
CA HIS A 566 -4.16 -31.97 -19.99
C HIS A 566 -4.31 -30.45 -19.85
N GLY A 567 -4.25 -29.73 -20.97
CA GLY A 567 -4.24 -28.27 -20.98
C GLY A 567 -2.96 -27.71 -20.35
N LYS A 568 -3.07 -27.07 -19.16
CA LYS A 568 -1.93 -26.55 -18.39
C LYS A 568 -1.40 -27.56 -17.37
N ASP A 569 -2.11 -28.64 -17.13
CA ASP A 569 -1.76 -29.69 -16.18
C ASP A 569 -1.08 -30.87 -16.89
N MET A 570 -0.37 -31.70 -16.14
CA MET A 570 0.34 -32.86 -16.68
C MET A 570 0.04 -34.12 -15.85
N GLU A 571 -0.27 -35.21 -16.51
CA GLU A 571 -0.34 -36.54 -15.96
C GLU A 571 0.97 -37.27 -16.31
N LEU A 572 1.66 -37.80 -15.32
CA LEU A 572 2.95 -38.47 -15.46
C LEU A 572 2.84 -39.93 -14.99
N THR A 573 3.57 -40.79 -15.66
CA THR A 573 3.81 -42.19 -15.24
C THR A 573 5.30 -42.45 -15.26
N VAL A 574 5.86 -42.83 -14.10
CA VAL A 574 7.25 -43.24 -13.99
C VAL A 574 7.34 -44.73 -14.36
N ASN A 575 8.21 -45.06 -15.29
CA ASN A 575 8.38 -46.44 -15.80
C ASN A 575 9.35 -47.24 -14.88
N ILE A 576 8.89 -47.48 -13.66
CA ILE A 576 9.69 -48.24 -12.65
C ILE A 576 9.88 -49.67 -13.14
N PRO A 577 11.13 -50.19 -13.16
CA PRO A 577 11.38 -51.57 -13.47
C PRO A 577 10.67 -52.52 -12.48
N LYS A 578 10.04 -53.58 -12.98
CA LYS A 578 9.47 -54.62 -12.12
C LYS A 578 10.57 -55.58 -11.75
N ASP A 579 10.88 -55.64 -10.47
CA ASP A 579 11.81 -56.63 -9.91
C ASP A 579 11.18 -57.24 -8.65
N ASP A 580 10.65 -58.46 -8.79
CA ASP A 580 9.92 -59.16 -7.73
C ASP A 580 10.86 -59.75 -6.66
N LYS A 581 12.20 -59.65 -6.83
CA LYS A 581 13.24 -60.26 -5.95
C LYS A 581 14.13 -59.20 -5.26
N SER A 582 13.83 -57.95 -5.38
CA SER A 582 14.68 -56.90 -4.84
C SER A 582 14.63 -56.82 -3.31
N GLU A 583 15.80 -56.64 -2.69
CA GLU A 583 15.90 -56.42 -1.25
C GLU A 583 15.28 -55.06 -0.86
N PHE A 584 14.56 -55.08 0.26
CA PHE A 584 14.03 -53.88 0.89
C PHE A 584 15.15 -52.94 1.32
N ALA A 585 15.03 -51.65 0.99
CA ALA A 585 16.01 -50.64 1.39
C ALA A 585 15.53 -49.85 2.62
N TYR A 586 14.40 -49.14 2.51
CA TYR A 586 13.79 -48.39 3.61
C TYR A 586 12.35 -47.99 3.30
N GLU A 587 11.66 -47.51 4.33
CA GLU A 587 10.30 -46.98 4.21
C GLU A 587 10.28 -45.46 4.34
N ILE A 588 9.41 -44.81 3.55
CA ILE A 588 9.07 -43.41 3.69
C ILE A 588 7.71 -43.32 4.38
N GLU A 589 7.71 -42.86 5.63
CA GLU A 589 6.51 -42.73 6.43
C GLU A 589 5.44 -41.84 5.76
N SER A 590 4.18 -42.18 6.01
CA SER A 590 3.03 -41.39 5.53
C SER A 590 3.08 -39.91 5.97
N THR A 591 3.69 -39.63 7.12
CA THR A 591 3.86 -38.25 7.67
C THR A 591 4.93 -37.44 6.96
N GLN A 592 5.83 -38.04 6.20
CA GLN A 592 6.95 -37.41 5.55
C GLN A 592 6.54 -36.80 4.21
N ARG A 593 6.20 -35.51 4.21
CA ARG A 593 5.75 -34.79 3.01
C ARG A 593 6.86 -34.59 1.96
N ASN A 594 8.11 -34.47 2.38
CA ASN A 594 9.23 -34.28 1.45
C ASN A 594 10.06 -35.59 1.39
N PRO A 595 9.87 -36.45 0.37
CA PRO A 595 10.54 -37.74 0.27
C PRO A 595 12.05 -37.64 0.05
N ILE A 596 12.53 -36.49 -0.48
CA ILE A 596 13.96 -36.30 -0.76
C ILE A 596 14.83 -36.29 0.49
N ILE A 597 14.24 -35.98 1.65
CA ILE A 597 14.96 -36.02 2.94
C ILE A 597 15.41 -37.43 3.25
N SER A 598 14.51 -38.41 3.11
CA SER A 598 14.86 -39.83 3.30
C SER A 598 15.90 -40.32 2.29
N PHE A 599 15.79 -39.85 1.05
CA PHE A 599 16.77 -40.16 0.00
C PHE A 599 18.18 -39.69 0.37
N TYR A 600 18.32 -38.44 0.85
CA TYR A 600 19.63 -37.93 1.27
C TYR A 600 20.14 -38.55 2.56
N GLU A 601 19.26 -38.92 3.50
CA GLU A 601 19.67 -39.62 4.73
C GLU A 601 20.28 -40.97 4.43
N HIS A 602 19.70 -41.75 3.50
CA HIS A 602 20.15 -43.07 3.16
C HIS A 602 21.36 -43.11 2.22
N ASN A 603 21.47 -42.14 1.33
CA ASN A 603 22.57 -42.06 0.36
C ASN A 603 23.76 -41.22 0.84
N ASN A 604 23.69 -40.60 2.02
CA ASN A 604 24.70 -39.68 2.57
C ASN A 604 25.10 -38.52 1.61
N ASP A 605 24.23 -38.16 0.66
CA ASP A 605 24.53 -37.20 -0.39
C ASP A 605 24.55 -35.76 0.12
N ARG A 606 23.71 -35.44 1.10
CA ARG A 606 23.63 -34.08 1.70
C ARG A 606 23.35 -34.16 3.21
N PRO A 607 23.96 -33.29 4.02
CA PRO A 607 23.72 -33.29 5.46
C PRO A 607 22.29 -32.85 5.78
N ILE A 608 21.60 -33.67 6.57
CA ILE A 608 20.27 -33.39 7.11
C ILE A 608 20.42 -32.87 8.55
N ALA A 609 19.74 -31.82 8.87
CA ALA A 609 19.63 -31.28 10.21
C ALA A 609 18.20 -31.43 10.75
N LYS A 610 18.10 -31.57 12.07
CA LYS A 610 16.82 -31.65 12.79
C LYS A 610 16.61 -30.35 13.55
N CYS A 611 15.43 -29.76 13.44
CA CYS A 611 15.11 -28.55 14.17
C CYS A 611 15.00 -28.83 15.67
N PRO A 612 15.71 -28.12 16.54
CA PRO A 612 15.66 -28.36 17.99
C PRO A 612 14.28 -27.99 18.61
N TYR A 613 13.47 -27.16 17.93
CA TYR A 613 12.19 -26.67 18.47
C TYR A 613 10.98 -27.50 18.02
N CYS A 614 10.95 -27.98 16.77
CA CYS A 614 9.79 -28.71 16.24
C CYS A 614 10.12 -30.07 15.66
N ASN A 615 11.34 -30.57 15.84
CA ASN A 615 11.84 -31.85 15.36
C ASN A 615 11.76 -32.05 13.84
N THR A 616 11.38 -31.04 13.05
CA THR A 616 11.30 -31.17 11.58
C THR A 616 12.69 -31.33 10.99
N LYS A 617 12.88 -32.37 10.17
CA LYS A 617 14.11 -32.61 9.41
C LYS A 617 14.16 -31.68 8.19
N PHE A 618 15.35 -31.15 7.87
CA PHE A 618 15.57 -30.31 6.71
C PHE A 618 17.02 -30.42 6.18
N ILE A 619 17.19 -30.05 4.90
CA ILE A 619 18.51 -30.07 4.25
C ILE A 619 19.35 -28.92 4.80
N LYS A 620 20.55 -29.22 5.30
CA LYS A 620 21.49 -28.23 5.81
C LYS A 620 22.19 -27.52 4.65
N ILE A 621 22.00 -26.20 4.52
CA ILE A 621 22.66 -25.38 3.49
C ILE A 621 23.66 -24.46 4.21
N GLY A 622 24.96 -24.73 4.04
CA GLY A 622 26.04 -23.97 4.66
C GLY A 622 25.91 -23.90 6.20
N ASN A 623 26.21 -22.74 6.78
CA ASN A 623 26.08 -22.50 8.21
C ASN A 623 24.66 -22.09 8.65
N MET A 624 23.72 -21.98 7.75
CA MET A 624 22.34 -21.59 8.07
C MET A 624 21.47 -22.79 8.42
N LYS A 625 20.93 -22.81 9.63
CA LYS A 625 19.87 -23.72 10.07
C LYS A 625 18.53 -23.04 9.85
N ILE A 626 17.87 -23.26 8.71
CA ILE A 626 16.55 -22.71 8.43
C ILE A 626 15.50 -23.82 8.55
N CYS A 627 14.70 -23.78 9.60
CA CYS A 627 13.55 -24.68 9.73
C CYS A 627 12.47 -24.30 8.69
N LYS A 628 12.00 -25.30 7.92
CA LYS A 628 10.97 -25.09 6.89
C LYS A 628 9.53 -25.17 7.42
N ASN A 629 9.34 -25.46 8.70
CA ASN A 629 8.03 -25.39 9.33
C ASN A 629 7.64 -23.90 9.48
N PRO A 630 6.54 -23.41 8.86
CA PRO A 630 6.18 -21.98 8.87
C PRO A 630 6.05 -21.40 10.27
N THR A 631 5.47 -22.16 11.20
CA THR A 631 5.27 -21.74 12.60
C THR A 631 6.61 -21.60 13.33
N CYS A 632 7.51 -22.55 13.13
CA CYS A 632 8.82 -22.58 13.76
C CYS A 632 9.77 -21.53 13.15
N LYS A 633 9.69 -21.31 11.83
CA LYS A 633 10.47 -20.25 11.14
C LYS A 633 10.15 -18.87 11.68
N THR A 634 8.89 -18.59 11.93
CA THR A 634 8.45 -17.31 12.53
C THR A 634 9.02 -17.12 13.93
N GLN A 635 9.07 -18.18 14.74
CA GLN A 635 9.64 -18.13 16.08
C GLN A 635 11.15 -17.90 16.05
N LEU A 636 11.88 -18.59 15.18
CA LEU A 636 13.33 -18.41 15.01
C LEU A 636 13.72 -17.03 14.49
N GLU A 637 12.90 -16.41 13.61
CA GLU A 637 13.10 -15.05 13.15
C GLU A 637 12.83 -14.04 14.29
N TYR A 638 11.87 -14.33 15.17
CA TYR A 638 11.58 -13.53 16.35
C TYR A 638 12.72 -13.58 17.37
N ASP A 639 13.24 -14.78 17.69
CA ASP A 639 14.32 -15.00 18.64
C ASP A 639 15.65 -14.38 18.16
N ARG A 640 15.92 -14.40 16.83
CA ARG A 640 17.09 -13.71 16.24
C ARG A 640 17.00 -12.19 16.37
N ASN A 641 15.82 -11.61 16.21
CA ASN A 641 15.65 -10.17 16.38
C ASN A 641 15.76 -9.74 17.85
N CYS A 642 15.46 -10.64 18.81
CA CYS A 642 15.67 -10.41 20.24
C CYS A 642 17.16 -10.48 20.64
N LEU A 643 17.92 -11.40 20.04
CA LEU A 643 19.36 -11.57 20.35
C LEU A 643 20.27 -10.48 19.76
N LEU A 644 19.76 -9.67 18.82
CA LEU A 644 20.50 -8.52 18.26
C LEU A 644 20.37 -7.24 19.09
N TYR A 645 19.63 -7.27 20.20
CA TYR A 645 19.41 -6.12 21.11
C TYR A 645 19.84 -6.39 22.57
N THR A 646 20.50 -7.49 22.83
CA THR A 646 21.31 -7.74 24.03
C THR A 646 22.79 -7.72 23.67
#